data_72ff0f34459fda611c25771f9e9fd41a
#
_entry.id   72ff0f34459fda611c25771f9e9fd41a
#
_cell.length_a   1.000
_cell.length_b   1.000
_cell.length_c   1.000
_cell.angle_alpha   90.00
_cell.angle_beta   90.00
_cell.angle_gamma   90.00
#
_symmetry.space_group_name_H-M   'P 1'
#
loop_
_entity.id
_entity.type
_entity.pdbx_description
1 polymer ?
#
loop_
_entity_poly.entity_id
_entity_poly.type
_entity_poly.pdbx_seq_one_letter_code
_entity_poly.pdbx_strand_id
1 'polypeptide(L)'
;MSPQPPVPACPPGPHVRSGTGPTGPASPVTGPASPIRERAESVLRALVGRENAALREDQWRAIEALVVGRRRALVVQRTGWGKSAVYLVATVLLREGWGPRAGGAPAPSPGSRAGAGASVIISPLLALMRDQVAAARRAGISAVTINSANAAQWDEIEAQVRAGDVDVLLVSPERLNNPVFRDEVLPHLAAGAGLVVVDEAHCISDWGHDFRPDYRRIRTLLAELPPRTPVLATTATANRRVTDDVAEQLAGGAPGERAPEVLVLRGALERDSLHLGALLLPDAATRLAWLTGYLRATAGSGIVYCLTVRAALEVAQRLREAGLDVAAYTSRTEAAEREGLEEDLKANRVKALVATSALGMGFDKPDLAFVVHVGAPNSPVAYYQQVGRAGRGVDRAEVVLLPGAEDRAIWDWFGSQGFPPEAEVRAVLDALAAARADGEGVLSTSVLETVTRLRRGRLESMLKVLDVDGAVRRVRGGWRATGRPWVYDAERYARVEAARADEQGLMLAYEHLSAPQCRMAFLRGVLDDPDLEPAWRCGSCDLCGGLDLSPTASREEVAAARRSLGRVGVVVEPRRQWPAGMGRLGLGDLRGRIAQAERPGPGMAVGRLDGLGVSGPLRELVGAQGDGEVPLALRDAVVEVAGRLGADIAGGSEPGGTEGGGAGPGAPDRKSTRLNSSHLAES
;
A
#
# COMPACT_ATOMS: atom_id res chain seq x y z
N MET A 1 23.04 11.79 35.66
CA MET A 1 21.79 11.04 35.80
C MET A 1 20.73 12.02 36.30
N SER A 2 19.97 12.58 35.40
CA SER A 2 18.81 13.45 35.74
C SER A 2 17.55 12.66 35.47
N PRO A 3 16.54 12.72 36.33
CA PRO A 3 15.31 11.94 36.18
C PRO A 3 14.46 12.50 35.03
N GLN A 4 13.91 11.58 34.22
CA GLN A 4 12.94 11.89 33.19
C GLN A 4 11.64 12.44 33.79
N PRO A 5 10.98 13.40 33.15
CA PRO A 5 9.69 13.90 33.59
C PRO A 5 8.57 12.87 33.32
N PRO A 6 7.51 12.84 34.14
CA PRO A 6 6.39 11.93 33.97
C PRO A 6 5.54 12.32 32.74
N VAL A 7 5.06 11.30 32.05
CA VAL A 7 4.13 11.42 30.91
C VAL A 7 2.82 12.09 31.38
N PRO A 8 2.33 13.14 30.74
CA PRO A 8 1.08 13.76 31.11
C PRO A 8 -0.12 12.86 30.79
N ALA A 9 -1.01 12.70 31.76
CA ALA A 9 -2.28 11.99 31.61
C ALA A 9 -3.23 12.81 30.72
N CYS A 10 -3.81 12.15 29.72
CA CYS A 10 -4.86 12.72 28.88
C CYS A 10 -6.15 13.00 29.70
N PRO A 11 -6.87 14.10 29.42
CA PRO A 11 -8.16 14.36 30.05
C PRO A 11 -9.24 13.39 29.54
N PRO A 12 -10.23 13.01 30.38
CA PRO A 12 -11.29 12.08 29.99
C PRO A 12 -12.26 12.77 29.01
N GLY A 13 -12.39 12.16 27.81
CA GLY A 13 -13.44 12.48 26.86
C GLY A 13 -14.80 11.89 27.26
N PRO A 14 -15.92 12.31 26.63
CA PRO A 14 -17.26 11.96 27.04
C PRO A 14 -17.53 10.44 26.96
N HIS A 15 -18.13 9.93 28.03
CA HIS A 15 -18.46 8.52 28.22
C HIS A 15 -19.40 7.97 27.15
N VAL A 16 -18.90 7.19 26.22
CA VAL A 16 -19.69 6.23 25.47
C VAL A 16 -19.78 4.95 26.34
N ARG A 17 -20.98 4.55 26.73
CA ARG A 17 -21.20 3.35 27.54
C ARG A 17 -20.79 2.10 26.72
N SER A 18 -19.64 1.56 27.01
CA SER A 18 -19.25 0.21 26.59
C SER A 18 -19.99 -0.80 27.47
N GLY A 19 -20.86 -1.58 26.87
CA GLY A 19 -21.48 -2.71 27.53
C GLY A 19 -20.48 -3.87 27.66
N THR A 20 -19.61 -3.82 28.67
CA THR A 20 -18.80 -4.97 29.09
C THR A 20 -19.47 -5.63 30.26
N GLY A 21 -20.22 -6.71 29.98
CA GLY A 21 -20.52 -7.72 31.00
C GLY A 21 -19.34 -8.69 31.12
N PRO A 22 -19.06 -9.27 32.29
CA PRO A 22 -17.94 -10.17 32.50
C PRO A 22 -18.14 -11.46 31.69
N THR A 23 -17.25 -11.75 30.75
CA THR A 23 -17.20 -13.03 30.03
C THR A 23 -16.48 -14.07 30.90
N GLY A 24 -17.24 -14.78 31.70
CA GLY A 24 -16.82 -16.11 32.15
C GLY A 24 -16.87 -17.08 30.94
N PRO A 25 -16.16 -18.23 30.96
CA PRO A 25 -16.19 -19.18 29.85
C PRO A 25 -17.64 -19.67 29.64
N ALA A 26 -18.27 -19.21 28.59
CA ALA A 26 -19.59 -19.67 28.20
C ALA A 26 -19.49 -21.13 27.77
N SER A 27 -20.09 -22.02 28.55
CA SER A 27 -20.37 -23.39 28.14
C SER A 27 -21.07 -23.39 26.78
N PRO A 28 -20.78 -24.33 25.88
CA PRO A 28 -21.44 -24.38 24.56
C PRO A 28 -22.94 -24.60 24.77
N VAL A 29 -23.72 -23.58 24.42
CA VAL A 29 -25.19 -23.73 24.32
C VAL A 29 -25.45 -24.59 23.09
N THR A 30 -25.63 -25.89 23.29
CA THR A 30 -26.10 -26.85 22.31
C THR A 30 -27.60 -26.73 22.15
N GLY A 31 -28.07 -25.61 21.58
CA GLY A 31 -29.38 -25.52 20.94
C GLY A 31 -29.27 -25.95 19.47
N PRO A 32 -30.33 -26.44 18.80
CA PRO A 32 -30.28 -26.77 17.38
C PRO A 32 -29.76 -25.54 16.61
N ALA A 33 -28.72 -25.75 15.76
CA ALA A 33 -28.13 -24.68 14.99
C ALA A 33 -29.22 -24.01 14.13
N SER A 34 -29.26 -22.68 14.15
CA SER A 34 -30.20 -21.93 13.32
C SER A 34 -30.01 -22.32 11.84
N PRO A 35 -31.06 -22.61 11.06
CA PRO A 35 -30.94 -23.01 9.66
C PRO A 35 -30.06 -22.05 8.82
N ILE A 36 -30.07 -20.77 9.17
CA ILE A 36 -29.22 -19.78 8.51
C ILE A 36 -27.73 -19.96 8.88
N ARG A 37 -27.39 -20.36 10.10
CA ARG A 37 -26.00 -20.64 10.50
C ARG A 37 -25.48 -21.91 9.83
N GLU A 38 -26.29 -22.94 9.74
CA GLU A 38 -25.96 -24.18 9.01
C GLU A 38 -25.67 -23.88 7.53
N ARG A 39 -26.50 -23.05 6.90
CA ARG A 39 -26.28 -22.61 5.52
C ARG A 39 -25.01 -21.79 5.39
N ALA A 40 -24.74 -20.86 6.31
CA ALA A 40 -23.52 -20.06 6.34
C ALA A 40 -22.26 -20.93 6.41
N GLU A 41 -22.27 -21.96 7.27
CA GLU A 41 -21.14 -22.90 7.39
C GLU A 41 -20.98 -23.79 6.15
N SER A 42 -22.09 -24.19 5.51
CA SER A 42 -22.04 -24.89 4.23
C SER A 42 -21.34 -24.07 3.14
N VAL A 43 -21.67 -22.76 3.05
CA VAL A 43 -21.01 -21.83 2.13
C VAL A 43 -19.53 -21.66 2.49
N LEU A 44 -19.19 -21.53 3.77
CA LEU A 44 -17.80 -21.43 4.21
C LEU A 44 -16.98 -22.65 3.78
N ARG A 45 -17.51 -23.88 3.97
CA ARG A 45 -16.83 -25.13 3.56
C ARG A 45 -16.53 -25.15 2.07
N ALA A 46 -17.48 -24.70 1.25
CA ALA A 46 -17.27 -24.58 -0.20
C ALA A 46 -16.19 -23.53 -0.55
N LEU A 47 -16.18 -22.38 0.15
CA LEU A 47 -15.19 -21.31 -0.06
C LEU A 47 -13.77 -21.76 0.26
N VAL A 48 -13.58 -22.47 1.38
CA VAL A 48 -12.23 -22.88 1.84
C VAL A 48 -11.80 -24.26 1.39
N GLY A 49 -12.73 -25.05 0.80
CA GLY A 49 -12.47 -26.41 0.34
C GLY A 49 -12.16 -27.41 1.47
N ARG A 50 -12.73 -27.19 2.67
CA ARG A 50 -12.50 -28.05 3.85
C ARG A 50 -13.85 -28.41 4.47
N GLU A 51 -14.16 -29.69 4.55
CA GLU A 51 -15.44 -30.20 5.06
C GLU A 51 -15.71 -29.89 6.54
N ASN A 52 -14.64 -29.80 7.33
CA ASN A 52 -14.70 -29.53 8.76
C ASN A 52 -14.58 -28.03 9.12
N ALA A 53 -14.61 -27.13 8.13
CA ALA A 53 -14.55 -25.70 8.41
C ALA A 53 -15.83 -25.23 9.12
N ALA A 54 -15.63 -24.47 10.20
CA ALA A 54 -16.69 -23.83 10.97
C ALA A 54 -16.43 -22.34 11.12
N LEU A 55 -17.49 -21.55 11.20
CA LEU A 55 -17.40 -20.11 11.46
C LEU A 55 -16.91 -19.86 12.88
N ARG A 56 -15.97 -18.94 13.02
CA ARG A 56 -15.62 -18.34 14.31
C ARG A 56 -16.81 -17.54 14.83
N GLU A 57 -16.96 -17.42 16.14
CA GLU A 57 -18.12 -16.73 16.71
C GLU A 57 -18.25 -15.28 16.23
N ASP A 58 -17.15 -14.54 16.18
CA ASP A 58 -17.18 -13.16 15.65
C ASP A 58 -17.44 -13.10 14.14
N GLN A 59 -17.05 -14.12 13.35
CA GLN A 59 -17.47 -14.20 11.95
C GLN A 59 -18.98 -14.38 11.85
N TRP A 60 -19.54 -15.25 12.66
CA TRP A 60 -20.98 -15.47 12.71
C TRP A 60 -21.73 -14.20 13.15
N ARG A 61 -21.28 -13.54 14.23
CA ARG A 61 -21.88 -12.28 14.73
C ARG A 61 -21.88 -11.19 13.65
N ALA A 62 -20.79 -11.06 12.89
CA ALA A 62 -20.73 -10.13 11.76
C ALA A 62 -21.72 -10.50 10.65
N ILE A 63 -21.77 -11.77 10.24
CA ILE A 63 -22.70 -12.26 9.21
C ILE A 63 -24.14 -12.06 9.65
N GLU A 64 -24.49 -12.42 10.88
CA GLU A 64 -25.83 -12.24 11.43
C GLU A 64 -26.26 -10.77 11.46
N ALA A 65 -25.37 -9.87 11.89
CA ALA A 65 -25.62 -8.43 11.89
C ALA A 65 -25.92 -7.89 10.47
N LEU A 66 -25.18 -8.36 9.46
CA LEU A 66 -25.36 -7.94 8.07
C LEU A 66 -26.63 -8.53 7.45
N VAL A 67 -26.88 -9.84 7.65
CA VAL A 67 -27.93 -10.57 6.94
C VAL A 67 -29.28 -10.43 7.64
N VAL A 68 -29.33 -10.70 8.94
CA VAL A 68 -30.55 -10.64 9.73
C VAL A 68 -30.84 -9.23 10.23
N GLY A 69 -29.82 -8.60 10.81
CA GLY A 69 -29.94 -7.26 11.39
C GLY A 69 -29.99 -6.12 10.37
N ARG A 70 -29.54 -6.36 9.13
CA ARG A 70 -29.34 -5.29 8.11
C ARG A 70 -28.61 -4.08 8.69
N ARG A 71 -27.57 -4.37 9.51
CA ARG A 71 -26.80 -3.37 10.25
C ARG A 71 -25.50 -3.03 9.53
N ARG A 72 -24.85 -1.97 9.99
CA ARG A 72 -23.47 -1.64 9.63
C ARG A 72 -22.53 -2.30 10.64
N ALA A 73 -21.41 -2.85 10.16
CA ALA A 73 -20.44 -3.54 11.00
C ALA A 73 -19.01 -3.13 10.63
N LEU A 74 -18.14 -3.00 11.62
CA LEU A 74 -16.70 -2.82 11.49
C LEU A 74 -16.00 -4.01 12.14
N VAL A 75 -15.19 -4.72 11.35
CA VAL A 75 -14.43 -5.89 11.78
C VAL A 75 -12.93 -5.56 11.75
N VAL A 76 -12.35 -5.40 12.93
CA VAL A 76 -10.91 -5.17 13.15
C VAL A 76 -10.29 -6.48 13.62
N GLN A 77 -9.66 -7.21 12.68
CA GLN A 77 -9.15 -8.55 12.94
C GLN A 77 -7.85 -8.77 12.18
N ARG A 78 -6.89 -9.45 12.78
CA ARG A 78 -5.58 -9.75 12.20
C ARG A 78 -5.65 -10.30 10.78
N THR A 79 -4.58 -10.15 10.02
CA THR A 79 -4.44 -10.79 8.71
C THR A 79 -4.54 -12.32 8.84
N GLY A 80 -5.17 -12.99 7.87
CA GLY A 80 -5.37 -14.44 7.92
C GLY A 80 -6.54 -14.92 8.80
N TRP A 81 -7.27 -14.02 9.48
CA TRP A 81 -8.43 -14.39 10.31
C TRP A 81 -9.64 -14.87 9.49
N GLY A 82 -9.70 -14.53 8.21
CA GLY A 82 -10.80 -14.90 7.32
C GLY A 82 -11.86 -13.81 7.15
N LYS A 83 -11.46 -12.53 7.15
CA LYS A 83 -12.35 -11.39 6.89
C LYS A 83 -13.13 -11.54 5.57
N SER A 84 -12.48 -12.06 4.51
CA SER A 84 -13.11 -12.28 3.20
C SER A 84 -14.25 -13.31 3.26
N ALA A 85 -14.16 -14.31 4.10
CA ALA A 85 -15.24 -15.27 4.27
C ALA A 85 -16.51 -14.61 4.80
N VAL A 86 -16.41 -13.61 5.68
CA VAL A 86 -17.58 -12.91 6.25
C VAL A 86 -18.42 -12.30 5.14
N TYR A 87 -17.84 -11.50 4.24
CA TYR A 87 -18.62 -10.84 3.20
C TYR A 87 -19.04 -11.76 2.06
N LEU A 88 -18.25 -12.80 1.71
CA LEU A 88 -18.64 -13.74 0.68
C LEU A 88 -19.80 -14.64 1.16
N VAL A 89 -19.76 -15.11 2.42
CA VAL A 89 -20.88 -15.86 3.02
C VAL A 89 -22.12 -14.96 3.13
N ALA A 90 -21.96 -13.74 3.65
CA ALA A 90 -23.08 -12.79 3.75
C ALA A 90 -23.70 -12.50 2.36
N THR A 91 -22.88 -12.36 1.31
CA THR A 91 -23.34 -12.19 -0.07
C THR A 91 -24.27 -13.33 -0.50
N VAL A 92 -23.82 -14.58 -0.36
CA VAL A 92 -24.63 -15.75 -0.74
C VAL A 92 -25.96 -15.77 0.01
N LEU A 93 -25.93 -15.59 1.32
CA LEU A 93 -27.15 -15.57 2.14
C LEU A 93 -28.10 -14.45 1.73
N LEU A 94 -27.60 -13.25 1.46
CA LEU A 94 -28.40 -12.11 1.03
C LEU A 94 -29.01 -12.35 -0.36
N ARG A 95 -28.24 -12.91 -1.29
CA ARG A 95 -28.71 -13.27 -2.64
C ARG A 95 -29.77 -14.36 -2.62
N GLU A 96 -29.66 -15.34 -1.73
CA GLU A 96 -30.68 -16.38 -1.52
C GLU A 96 -31.96 -15.85 -0.84
N GLY A 97 -31.92 -14.64 -0.28
CA GLY A 97 -33.05 -14.01 0.37
C GLY A 97 -33.18 -14.32 1.86
N TRP A 98 -32.06 -14.73 2.52
CA TRP A 98 -32.04 -14.79 3.98
C TRP A 98 -32.09 -13.38 4.58
N GLY A 99 -32.78 -13.22 5.70
CA GLY A 99 -32.94 -11.94 6.39
C GLY A 99 -34.23 -11.84 7.19
N PRO A 100 -34.65 -10.61 7.56
CA PRO A 100 -35.93 -10.40 8.26
C PRO A 100 -37.09 -10.91 7.42
N ARG A 101 -37.95 -11.76 8.01
CA ARG A 101 -39.07 -12.39 7.34
C ARG A 101 -40.34 -12.23 8.14
N ALA A 102 -41.48 -12.20 7.43
CA ALA A 102 -42.78 -12.41 8.06
C ALA A 102 -42.81 -13.82 8.68
N GLY A 103 -43.36 -13.93 9.87
CA GLY A 103 -43.42 -15.20 10.60
C GLY A 103 -44.04 -16.30 9.73
N GLY A 104 -43.41 -17.48 9.72
CA GLY A 104 -43.88 -18.66 8.99
C GLY A 104 -43.43 -18.79 7.53
N ALA A 105 -42.66 -17.85 6.96
CA ALA A 105 -42.13 -18.01 5.62
C ALA A 105 -41.07 -19.13 5.54
N PRO A 106 -41.09 -20.01 4.51
CA PRO A 106 -40.14 -21.11 4.38
C PRO A 106 -38.71 -20.60 4.18
N ALA A 107 -37.72 -21.40 4.57
CA ALA A 107 -36.29 -21.08 4.30
C ALA A 107 -36.05 -20.95 2.79
N PRO A 108 -35.16 -20.02 2.33
CA PRO A 108 -34.84 -19.91 0.92
C PRO A 108 -34.20 -21.19 0.41
N SER A 109 -34.39 -21.46 -0.87
CA SER A 109 -33.71 -22.57 -1.53
C SER A 109 -32.24 -22.18 -1.76
N PRO A 110 -31.26 -23.07 -1.50
CA PRO A 110 -29.89 -22.87 -1.85
C PRO A 110 -29.71 -22.53 -3.34
N GLY A 111 -28.90 -21.52 -3.66
CA GLY A 111 -28.66 -21.06 -5.04
C GLY A 111 -29.77 -20.18 -5.62
N SER A 112 -30.83 -19.86 -4.86
CA SER A 112 -31.84 -18.88 -5.26
C SER A 112 -31.19 -17.50 -5.44
N ARG A 113 -31.66 -16.73 -6.42
CA ARG A 113 -31.31 -15.31 -6.62
C ARG A 113 -32.49 -14.36 -6.39
N ALA A 114 -33.46 -14.80 -5.57
CA ALA A 114 -34.66 -14.03 -5.28
C ALA A 114 -34.47 -12.96 -4.19
N GLY A 115 -33.25 -12.84 -3.65
CA GLY A 115 -32.91 -11.94 -2.55
C GLY A 115 -32.40 -10.56 -2.98
N ALA A 116 -31.45 -10.05 -2.23
CA ALA A 116 -30.86 -8.72 -2.46
C ALA A 116 -30.02 -8.66 -3.75
N GLY A 117 -29.72 -7.47 -4.22
CA GLY A 117 -28.80 -7.23 -5.35
C GLY A 117 -27.36 -7.65 -5.09
N ALA A 118 -26.48 -7.37 -6.04
CA ALA A 118 -25.05 -7.68 -5.94
C ALA A 118 -24.38 -7.00 -4.74
N SER A 119 -23.38 -7.64 -4.18
CA SER A 119 -22.47 -7.02 -3.21
C SER A 119 -21.42 -6.18 -3.90
N VAL A 120 -21.25 -4.94 -3.48
CA VAL A 120 -20.21 -4.03 -3.98
C VAL A 120 -19.06 -4.01 -2.99
N ILE A 121 -17.88 -4.47 -3.41
CA ILE A 121 -16.67 -4.53 -2.58
C ILE A 121 -15.68 -3.49 -3.06
N ILE A 122 -15.38 -2.51 -2.21
CA ILE A 122 -14.36 -1.50 -2.47
C ILE A 122 -13.06 -2.01 -1.86
N SER A 123 -12.07 -2.32 -2.70
CA SER A 123 -10.78 -2.86 -2.27
C SER A 123 -9.63 -2.16 -3.00
N PRO A 124 -8.53 -1.80 -2.28
CA PRO A 124 -7.49 -0.92 -2.84
C PRO A 124 -6.50 -1.62 -3.77
N LEU A 125 -6.56 -2.95 -3.90
CA LEU A 125 -5.48 -3.72 -4.50
C LEU A 125 -5.97 -4.71 -5.56
N LEU A 126 -5.44 -4.56 -6.78
CA LEU A 126 -5.78 -5.43 -7.91
C LEU A 126 -5.41 -6.91 -7.67
N ALA A 127 -4.26 -7.17 -7.02
CA ALA A 127 -3.84 -8.53 -6.67
C ALA A 127 -4.84 -9.20 -5.72
N LEU A 128 -5.24 -8.48 -4.65
CA LEU A 128 -6.25 -8.97 -3.71
C LEU A 128 -7.60 -9.22 -4.38
N MET A 129 -8.02 -8.33 -5.28
CA MET A 129 -9.26 -8.52 -6.05
C MET A 129 -9.21 -9.81 -6.89
N ARG A 130 -8.08 -10.13 -7.52
CA ARG A 130 -7.91 -11.37 -8.31
C ARG A 130 -8.06 -12.61 -7.42
N ASP A 131 -7.40 -12.63 -6.28
CA ASP A 131 -7.47 -13.74 -5.33
C ASP A 131 -8.90 -13.90 -4.77
N GLN A 132 -9.60 -12.79 -4.50
CA GLN A 132 -10.99 -12.77 -4.07
C GLN A 132 -11.94 -13.30 -5.15
N VAL A 133 -11.77 -12.91 -6.41
CA VAL A 133 -12.54 -13.44 -7.55
C VAL A 133 -12.30 -14.93 -7.72
N ALA A 134 -11.05 -15.38 -7.63
CA ALA A 134 -10.71 -16.80 -7.73
C ALA A 134 -11.33 -17.61 -6.59
N ALA A 135 -11.31 -17.10 -5.35
CA ALA A 135 -11.97 -17.73 -4.20
C ALA A 135 -13.50 -17.78 -4.36
N ALA A 136 -14.11 -16.68 -4.78
CA ALA A 136 -15.55 -16.60 -5.03
C ALA A 136 -15.99 -17.63 -6.10
N ARG A 137 -15.27 -17.71 -7.22
CA ARG A 137 -15.58 -18.66 -8.30
C ARG A 137 -15.51 -20.11 -7.85
N ARG A 138 -14.55 -20.49 -6.98
CA ARG A 138 -14.49 -21.85 -6.42
C ARG A 138 -15.74 -22.22 -5.63
N ALA A 139 -16.40 -21.24 -5.04
CA ALA A 139 -17.64 -21.42 -4.28
C ALA A 139 -18.91 -21.21 -5.14
N GLY A 140 -18.77 -21.11 -6.46
CA GLY A 140 -19.90 -20.87 -7.37
C GLY A 140 -20.48 -19.47 -7.32
N ILE A 141 -19.75 -18.49 -6.78
CA ILE A 141 -20.14 -17.08 -6.70
C ILE A 141 -19.65 -16.36 -7.97
N SER A 142 -20.59 -15.72 -8.69
CA SER A 142 -20.24 -14.91 -9.86
C SER A 142 -19.63 -13.59 -9.41
N ALA A 143 -18.30 -13.44 -9.62
CA ALA A 143 -17.56 -12.24 -9.21
C ALA A 143 -16.84 -11.60 -10.40
N VAL A 144 -17.00 -10.29 -10.54
CA VAL A 144 -16.36 -9.46 -11.57
C VAL A 144 -15.64 -8.27 -10.96
N THR A 145 -14.72 -7.66 -11.71
CA THR A 145 -13.94 -6.50 -11.25
C THR A 145 -14.10 -5.33 -12.21
N ILE A 146 -14.16 -4.12 -11.66
CA ILE A 146 -14.03 -2.85 -12.41
C ILE A 146 -12.76 -2.13 -11.94
N ASN A 147 -11.78 -2.05 -12.85
CA ASN A 147 -10.49 -1.41 -12.59
C ASN A 147 -9.92 -0.73 -13.84
N SER A 148 -8.69 -0.20 -13.78
CA SER A 148 -8.07 0.51 -14.91
C SER A 148 -7.69 -0.37 -16.08
N ALA A 149 -7.48 -1.66 -15.84
CA ALA A 149 -7.01 -2.58 -16.86
C ALA A 149 -8.13 -3.07 -17.78
N ASN A 150 -9.41 -3.03 -17.31
CA ASN A 150 -10.55 -3.55 -18.06
C ASN A 150 -11.60 -2.50 -18.46
N ALA A 151 -11.17 -1.25 -18.68
CA ALA A 151 -12.08 -0.14 -18.99
C ALA A 151 -12.99 -0.39 -20.21
N ALA A 152 -12.56 -1.16 -21.19
CA ALA A 152 -13.36 -1.52 -22.36
C ALA A 152 -14.53 -2.50 -22.09
N GLN A 153 -14.54 -3.14 -20.90
CA GLN A 153 -15.55 -4.13 -20.52
C GLN A 153 -16.60 -3.57 -19.55
N TRP A 154 -16.54 -2.30 -19.20
CA TRP A 154 -17.42 -1.74 -18.16
C TRP A 154 -18.90 -1.79 -18.51
N ASP A 155 -19.25 -1.43 -19.74
CA ASP A 155 -20.65 -1.44 -20.20
C ASP A 155 -21.24 -2.85 -20.15
N GLU A 156 -20.44 -3.86 -20.51
CA GLU A 156 -20.82 -5.26 -20.42
C GLU A 156 -21.02 -5.72 -18.97
N ILE A 157 -20.06 -5.37 -18.10
CA ILE A 157 -20.14 -5.71 -16.66
C ILE A 157 -21.37 -5.03 -16.03
N GLU A 158 -21.65 -3.77 -16.38
CA GLU A 158 -22.81 -3.07 -15.87
C GLU A 158 -24.12 -3.73 -16.32
N ALA A 159 -24.20 -4.16 -17.57
CA ALA A 159 -25.35 -4.90 -18.08
C ALA A 159 -25.55 -6.23 -17.33
N GLN A 160 -24.48 -6.97 -17.06
CA GLN A 160 -24.53 -8.22 -16.25
C GLN A 160 -24.98 -7.96 -14.80
N VAL A 161 -24.54 -6.86 -14.19
CA VAL A 161 -24.96 -6.47 -12.83
C VAL A 161 -26.46 -6.12 -12.82
N ARG A 162 -26.94 -5.36 -13.80
CA ARG A 162 -28.37 -5.03 -13.94
C ARG A 162 -29.25 -6.26 -14.22
N ALA A 163 -28.74 -7.22 -14.98
CA ALA A 163 -29.42 -8.49 -15.23
C ALA A 163 -29.48 -9.39 -14.00
N GLY A 164 -28.72 -9.10 -12.95
CA GLY A 164 -28.64 -9.91 -11.75
C GLY A 164 -27.73 -11.14 -11.86
N ASP A 165 -26.90 -11.22 -12.90
CA ASP A 165 -25.99 -12.34 -13.17
C ASP A 165 -24.72 -12.29 -12.32
N VAL A 166 -24.44 -11.13 -11.71
CA VAL A 166 -23.28 -10.90 -10.85
C VAL A 166 -23.69 -10.91 -9.39
N ASP A 167 -22.97 -11.68 -8.57
CA ASP A 167 -23.18 -11.73 -7.12
C ASP A 167 -22.25 -10.75 -6.39
N VAL A 168 -21.03 -10.55 -6.90
CA VAL A 168 -20.00 -9.69 -6.32
C VAL A 168 -19.36 -8.81 -7.38
N LEU A 169 -19.42 -7.50 -7.16
CA LEU A 169 -18.69 -6.50 -7.93
C LEU A 169 -17.55 -5.90 -7.10
N LEU A 170 -16.30 -6.12 -7.52
CA LEU A 170 -15.15 -5.51 -6.90
C LEU A 170 -14.75 -4.23 -7.66
N VAL A 171 -14.60 -3.14 -6.90
CA VAL A 171 -14.30 -1.80 -7.44
C VAL A 171 -13.06 -1.25 -6.75
N SER A 172 -12.11 -0.73 -7.52
CA SER A 172 -10.98 -0.01 -6.91
C SER A 172 -11.39 1.41 -6.50
N PRO A 173 -10.87 1.94 -5.37
CA PRO A 173 -11.27 3.25 -4.84
C PRO A 173 -11.03 4.40 -5.82
N GLU A 174 -10.00 4.28 -6.67
CA GLU A 174 -9.68 5.29 -7.70
C GLU A 174 -10.82 5.45 -8.72
N ARG A 175 -11.66 4.41 -8.88
CA ARG A 175 -12.83 4.46 -9.76
C ARG A 175 -13.92 5.37 -9.25
N LEU A 176 -14.07 5.48 -7.93
CA LEU A 176 -15.04 6.39 -7.31
C LEU A 176 -14.77 7.87 -7.68
N ASN A 177 -13.55 8.20 -8.10
CA ASN A 177 -13.15 9.52 -8.57
C ASN A 177 -13.17 9.66 -10.12
N ASN A 178 -13.46 8.58 -10.85
CA ASN A 178 -13.65 8.70 -12.31
C ASN A 178 -14.99 9.39 -12.61
N PRO A 179 -15.01 10.47 -13.40
CA PRO A 179 -16.25 11.24 -13.63
C PRO A 179 -17.39 10.41 -14.21
N VAL A 180 -17.13 9.57 -15.20
CA VAL A 180 -18.14 8.73 -15.84
C VAL A 180 -18.68 7.70 -14.86
N PHE A 181 -17.79 6.96 -14.19
CA PHE A 181 -18.18 5.96 -13.20
C PHE A 181 -18.99 6.58 -12.05
N ARG A 182 -18.53 7.72 -11.52
CA ARG A 182 -19.19 8.43 -10.42
C ARG A 182 -20.58 8.94 -10.77
N ASP A 183 -20.72 9.53 -11.98
CA ASP A 183 -21.94 10.26 -12.34
C ASP A 183 -22.97 9.34 -13.02
N GLU A 184 -22.55 8.27 -13.69
CA GLU A 184 -23.42 7.39 -14.46
C GLU A 184 -23.61 5.99 -13.86
N VAL A 185 -22.55 5.39 -13.27
CA VAL A 185 -22.57 3.99 -12.83
C VAL A 185 -22.84 3.87 -11.33
N LEU A 186 -22.14 4.67 -10.53
CA LEU A 186 -22.18 4.56 -9.07
C LEU A 186 -23.58 4.74 -8.45
N PRO A 187 -24.43 5.68 -8.88
CA PRO A 187 -25.78 5.85 -8.34
C PRO A 187 -26.64 4.60 -8.55
N HIS A 188 -26.54 3.95 -9.70
CA HIS A 188 -27.29 2.72 -10.00
C HIS A 188 -26.79 1.55 -9.13
N LEU A 189 -25.46 1.44 -8.98
CA LEU A 189 -24.87 0.42 -8.11
C LEU A 189 -25.26 0.64 -6.65
N ALA A 190 -25.25 1.87 -6.16
CA ALA A 190 -25.63 2.21 -4.80
C ALA A 190 -27.10 1.86 -4.52
N ALA A 191 -28.01 2.24 -5.44
CA ALA A 191 -29.44 1.97 -5.30
C ALA A 191 -29.77 0.47 -5.29
N GLY A 192 -29.00 -0.34 -6.05
CA GLY A 192 -29.24 -1.78 -6.20
C GLY A 192 -28.36 -2.67 -5.29
N ALA A 193 -27.46 -2.10 -4.50
CA ALA A 193 -26.52 -2.90 -3.70
C ALA A 193 -27.20 -3.72 -2.60
N GLY A 194 -26.95 -5.02 -2.59
CA GLY A 194 -27.40 -5.91 -1.53
C GLY A 194 -26.55 -5.83 -0.26
N LEU A 195 -25.25 -5.53 -0.44
CA LEU A 195 -24.25 -5.33 0.61
C LEU A 195 -23.16 -4.41 0.06
N VAL A 196 -22.68 -3.46 0.85
CA VAL A 196 -21.47 -2.69 0.55
C VAL A 196 -20.36 -3.12 1.50
N VAL A 197 -19.19 -3.43 0.94
CA VAL A 197 -18.00 -3.81 1.70
C VAL A 197 -16.90 -2.80 1.44
N VAL A 198 -16.31 -2.29 2.50
CA VAL A 198 -15.12 -1.44 2.46
C VAL A 198 -13.97 -2.21 3.06
N ASP A 199 -13.13 -2.76 2.19
CA ASP A 199 -11.94 -3.48 2.62
C ASP A 199 -10.79 -2.49 2.87
N GLU A 200 -9.90 -2.82 3.82
CA GLU A 200 -8.84 -1.94 4.32
C GLU A 200 -9.37 -0.57 4.77
N ALA A 201 -10.45 -0.60 5.56
CA ALA A 201 -11.20 0.59 5.98
C ALA A 201 -10.37 1.63 6.75
N HIS A 202 -9.21 1.26 7.30
CA HIS A 202 -8.27 2.21 7.89
C HIS A 202 -7.83 3.31 6.92
N CYS A 203 -7.90 3.06 5.60
CA CYS A 203 -7.60 4.06 4.57
C CYS A 203 -8.63 5.21 4.48
N ILE A 204 -9.82 5.06 5.09
CA ILE A 204 -10.84 6.12 5.15
C ILE A 204 -10.43 7.18 6.18
N SER A 205 -9.81 6.74 7.27
CA SER A 205 -9.46 7.60 8.40
C SER A 205 -8.31 8.54 8.05
N ASP A 206 -8.48 9.82 8.36
CA ASP A 206 -7.40 10.80 8.26
C ASP A 206 -6.23 10.48 9.21
N TRP A 207 -6.49 9.65 10.22
CA TRP A 207 -5.53 9.17 11.22
C TRP A 207 -4.87 7.86 10.84
N GLY A 208 -5.29 7.24 9.72
CA GLY A 208 -4.72 6.00 9.23
C GLY A 208 -3.33 6.23 8.64
N HIS A 209 -2.41 5.30 8.88
CA HIS A 209 -1.04 5.33 8.34
C HIS A 209 -0.97 5.27 6.80
N ASP A 210 -2.02 4.79 6.13
CA ASP A 210 -2.17 4.71 4.66
C ASP A 210 -3.42 5.46 4.19
N PHE A 211 -3.58 6.72 4.65
CA PHE A 211 -4.68 7.57 4.21
C PHE A 211 -4.65 7.75 2.69
N ARG A 212 -5.78 7.44 2.04
CA ARG A 212 -5.95 7.59 0.59
C ARG A 212 -7.10 8.54 0.28
N PRO A 213 -6.85 9.66 -0.40
CA PRO A 213 -7.92 10.62 -0.77
C PRO A 213 -9.10 9.97 -1.50
N ASP A 214 -8.83 8.92 -2.29
CA ASP A 214 -9.85 8.19 -3.04
C ASP A 214 -10.87 7.50 -2.11
N TYR A 215 -10.48 7.11 -0.89
CA TYR A 215 -11.36 6.51 0.12
C TYR A 215 -12.33 7.51 0.77
N ARG A 216 -12.00 8.79 0.80
CA ARG A 216 -12.93 9.81 1.31
C ARG A 216 -14.26 9.86 0.54
N ARG A 217 -14.24 9.49 -0.75
CA ARG A 217 -15.45 9.38 -1.58
C ARG A 217 -16.41 8.31 -1.09
N ILE A 218 -15.93 7.29 -0.37
CA ILE A 218 -16.76 6.25 0.21
C ILE A 218 -17.79 6.86 1.19
N ARG A 219 -17.41 7.90 1.92
CA ARG A 219 -18.34 8.61 2.81
C ARG A 219 -19.54 9.16 2.05
N THR A 220 -19.33 9.75 0.87
CA THR A 220 -20.42 10.23 0.00
C THR A 220 -21.30 9.06 -0.47
N LEU A 221 -20.67 7.96 -0.92
CA LEU A 221 -21.40 6.75 -1.30
C LEU A 221 -22.24 6.21 -0.15
N LEU A 222 -21.69 6.11 1.06
CA LEU A 222 -22.42 5.61 2.22
C LEU A 222 -23.63 6.47 2.63
N ALA A 223 -23.59 7.77 2.33
CA ALA A 223 -24.69 8.70 2.56
C ALA A 223 -25.81 8.56 1.51
N GLU A 224 -25.49 8.06 0.32
CA GLU A 224 -26.43 7.85 -0.80
C GLU A 224 -27.10 6.46 -0.78
N LEU A 225 -26.64 5.55 0.09
CA LEU A 225 -27.20 4.20 0.18
C LEU A 225 -28.65 4.21 0.70
N PRO A 226 -29.52 3.33 0.17
CA PRO A 226 -30.85 3.14 0.70
C PRO A 226 -30.80 2.80 2.21
N PRO A 227 -31.78 3.26 2.99
CA PRO A 227 -31.92 2.86 4.39
C PRO A 227 -31.94 1.33 4.52
N ARG A 228 -31.20 0.78 5.51
CA ARG A 228 -31.04 -0.66 5.73
C ARG A 228 -30.17 -1.42 4.71
N THR A 229 -29.44 -0.75 3.82
CA THR A 229 -28.38 -1.43 3.09
C THR A 229 -27.28 -1.81 4.08
N PRO A 230 -26.97 -3.10 4.28
CA PRO A 230 -25.92 -3.51 5.20
C PRO A 230 -24.56 -3.04 4.67
N VAL A 231 -23.69 -2.62 5.57
CA VAL A 231 -22.34 -2.18 5.24
C VAL A 231 -21.35 -2.91 6.14
N LEU A 232 -20.32 -3.48 5.54
CA LEU A 232 -19.20 -4.09 6.26
C LEU A 232 -17.93 -3.33 5.97
N ALA A 233 -17.29 -2.82 7.01
CA ALA A 233 -15.91 -2.35 6.92
C ALA A 233 -14.97 -3.39 7.53
N THR A 234 -13.85 -3.67 6.86
CA THR A 234 -12.84 -4.62 7.35
C THR A 234 -11.47 -3.99 7.36
N THR A 235 -10.69 -4.27 8.39
CA THR A 235 -9.27 -3.89 8.45
C THR A 235 -8.48 -4.86 9.33
N ALA A 236 -7.18 -4.93 9.11
CA ALA A 236 -6.27 -5.72 9.95
C ALA A 236 -5.56 -4.87 11.01
N THR A 237 -5.49 -3.57 10.83
CA THR A 237 -4.63 -2.68 11.59
C THR A 237 -5.34 -1.36 11.82
N ALA A 238 -6.05 -1.28 12.94
CA ALA A 238 -6.65 -0.04 13.41
C ALA A 238 -6.51 0.02 14.93
N ASN A 239 -5.86 1.05 15.42
CA ASN A 239 -5.90 1.38 16.83
C ASN A 239 -7.30 1.92 17.18
N ARG A 240 -7.54 2.21 18.46
CA ARG A 240 -8.84 2.68 18.92
C ARG A 240 -9.28 3.94 18.21
N ARG A 241 -8.38 4.91 18.04
CA ARG A 241 -8.66 6.19 17.38
C ARG A 241 -9.13 6.01 15.93
N VAL A 242 -8.43 5.18 15.15
CA VAL A 242 -8.81 4.85 13.76
C VAL A 242 -10.13 4.07 13.74
N THR A 243 -10.33 3.15 14.70
CA THR A 243 -11.57 2.38 14.83
C THR A 243 -12.77 3.28 15.08
N ASP A 244 -12.65 4.23 16.02
CA ASP A 244 -13.71 5.16 16.39
C ASP A 244 -14.05 6.09 15.22
N ASP A 245 -13.04 6.64 14.53
CA ASP A 245 -13.22 7.49 13.33
C ASP A 245 -13.92 6.72 12.19
N VAL A 246 -13.46 5.50 11.88
CA VAL A 246 -14.12 4.67 10.85
C VAL A 246 -15.55 4.33 11.24
N ALA A 247 -15.81 3.99 12.51
CA ALA A 247 -17.15 3.71 12.99
C ALA A 247 -18.08 4.93 12.89
N GLU A 248 -17.58 6.13 13.21
CA GLU A 248 -18.33 7.38 13.05
C GLU A 248 -18.65 7.65 11.57
N GLN A 249 -17.68 7.46 10.67
CA GLN A 249 -17.89 7.62 9.24
C GLN A 249 -18.87 6.58 8.68
N LEU A 250 -18.82 5.34 9.17
CA LEU A 250 -19.81 4.31 8.83
C LEU A 250 -21.20 4.63 9.38
N ALA A 251 -21.29 5.19 10.56
CA ALA A 251 -22.57 5.56 11.15
C ALA A 251 -23.34 6.51 10.24
N GLY A 252 -22.68 7.45 9.57
CA GLY A 252 -23.28 8.37 8.60
C GLY A 252 -24.67 8.84 9.04
N GLY A 253 -25.02 10.06 8.83
CA GLY A 253 -26.36 10.55 9.14
C GLY A 253 -26.46 12.01 8.71
N ALA A 254 -27.62 12.44 8.24
CA ALA A 254 -27.89 13.84 8.09
C ALA A 254 -27.88 14.51 9.48
N PRO A 255 -27.45 15.78 9.59
CA PRO A 255 -27.52 16.51 10.85
C PRO A 255 -28.94 16.45 11.42
N GLY A 256 -29.09 15.84 12.61
CA GLY A 256 -30.39 15.72 13.30
C GLY A 256 -31.06 14.35 13.24
N GLU A 257 -30.55 13.39 12.43
CA GLU A 257 -31.01 12.00 12.45
C GLU A 257 -30.20 11.17 13.44
N ARG A 258 -30.87 10.22 14.11
CA ARG A 258 -30.17 9.25 14.97
C ARG A 258 -29.30 8.34 14.09
N ALA A 259 -27.99 8.50 14.19
CA ALA A 259 -27.03 7.69 13.46
C ALA A 259 -27.29 6.18 13.71
N PRO A 260 -27.23 5.32 12.67
CA PRO A 260 -27.37 3.88 12.85
C PRO A 260 -26.24 3.36 13.73
N GLU A 261 -26.57 2.44 14.64
CA GLU A 261 -25.61 1.79 15.51
C GLU A 261 -24.69 0.88 14.67
N VAL A 262 -23.39 1.09 14.75
CA VAL A 262 -22.38 0.27 14.08
C VAL A 262 -21.91 -0.83 15.04
N LEU A 263 -21.98 -2.10 14.60
CA LEU A 263 -21.38 -3.21 15.33
C LEU A 263 -19.87 -3.19 15.15
N VAL A 264 -19.11 -2.95 16.21
CA VAL A 264 -17.64 -3.00 16.18
C VAL A 264 -17.17 -4.31 16.80
N LEU A 265 -16.45 -5.12 16.01
CA LEU A 265 -15.85 -6.37 16.44
C LEU A 265 -14.32 -6.24 16.35
N ARG A 266 -13.67 -6.23 17.51
CA ARG A 266 -12.20 -6.21 17.62
C ARG A 266 -11.75 -7.49 18.29
N GLY A 267 -10.80 -8.18 17.68
CA GLY A 267 -10.23 -9.39 18.24
C GLY A 267 -8.74 -9.27 18.55
N ALA A 268 -8.21 -10.30 19.18
CA ALA A 268 -6.82 -10.40 19.53
C ALA A 268 -5.89 -10.30 18.31
N LEU A 269 -4.81 -9.55 18.46
CA LEU A 269 -3.78 -9.35 17.45
C LEU A 269 -2.60 -10.30 17.62
N GLU A 270 -2.65 -11.15 18.63
CA GLU A 270 -1.61 -12.12 18.92
C GLU A 270 -1.36 -13.10 17.77
N ARG A 271 -0.07 -13.43 17.56
CA ARG A 271 0.37 -14.40 16.56
C ARG A 271 1.58 -15.18 17.09
N ASP A 272 1.32 -16.39 17.55
CA ASP A 272 2.33 -17.28 18.16
C ASP A 272 3.44 -17.68 17.19
N SER A 273 3.11 -17.75 15.89
CA SER A 273 4.04 -18.11 14.82
C SER A 273 5.10 -17.05 14.51
N LEU A 274 4.95 -15.80 14.98
CA LEU A 274 5.88 -14.71 14.67
C LEU A 274 6.98 -14.61 15.72
N HIS A 275 8.22 -14.75 15.27
CA HIS A 275 9.42 -14.55 16.06
C HIS A 275 10.05 -13.20 15.68
N LEU A 276 9.79 -12.17 16.49
CA LEU A 276 10.21 -10.81 16.20
C LEU A 276 11.59 -10.50 16.77
N GLY A 277 12.43 -9.81 16.02
CA GLY A 277 13.70 -9.30 16.49
C GLY A 277 14.11 -8.00 15.81
N ALA A 278 15.00 -7.24 16.44
CA ALA A 278 15.60 -6.05 15.84
C ALA A 278 17.09 -6.00 16.15
N LEU A 279 17.89 -5.64 15.15
CA LEU A 279 19.33 -5.49 15.25
C LEU A 279 19.76 -4.09 14.85
N LEU A 280 20.34 -3.36 15.79
CA LEU A 280 20.97 -2.06 15.53
C LEU A 280 22.40 -2.29 15.04
N LEU A 281 22.60 -2.30 13.73
CA LEU A 281 23.90 -2.49 13.10
C LEU A 281 24.50 -1.14 12.68
N PRO A 282 25.85 -1.00 12.78
CA PRO A 282 26.50 0.31 12.73
C PRO A 282 26.37 1.04 11.39
N ASP A 283 26.33 0.34 10.27
CA ASP A 283 26.30 0.93 8.94
C ASP A 283 25.58 0.04 7.90
N ALA A 284 25.27 0.61 6.74
CA ALA A 284 24.60 -0.09 5.65
C ALA A 284 25.39 -1.31 5.12
N ALA A 285 26.71 -1.27 5.16
CA ALA A 285 27.55 -2.39 4.73
C ALA A 285 27.43 -3.58 5.69
N THR A 286 27.43 -3.30 6.98
CA THR A 286 27.22 -4.32 8.02
C THR A 286 25.81 -4.89 7.93
N ARG A 287 24.77 -4.05 7.71
CA ARG A 287 23.40 -4.53 7.48
C ARG A 287 23.30 -5.44 6.25
N LEU A 288 23.92 -5.06 5.13
CA LEU A 288 23.92 -5.86 3.91
C LEU A 288 24.68 -7.19 4.08
N ALA A 289 25.83 -7.16 4.73
CA ALA A 289 26.62 -8.36 5.03
C ALA A 289 25.83 -9.32 5.92
N TRP A 290 25.23 -8.81 7.00
CA TRP A 290 24.39 -9.58 7.89
C TRP A 290 23.20 -10.20 7.14
N LEU A 291 22.48 -9.41 6.35
CA LEU A 291 21.34 -9.86 5.54
C LEU A 291 21.75 -10.98 4.59
N THR A 292 22.90 -10.85 3.94
CA THR A 292 23.43 -11.86 3.00
C THR A 292 23.68 -13.19 3.73
N GLY A 293 24.36 -13.15 4.89
CA GLY A 293 24.61 -14.32 5.73
C GLY A 293 23.31 -14.95 6.24
N TYR A 294 22.40 -14.13 6.73
CA TYR A 294 21.08 -14.58 7.21
C TYR A 294 20.27 -15.30 6.12
N LEU A 295 20.18 -14.72 4.91
CA LEU A 295 19.44 -15.32 3.80
C LEU A 295 20.06 -16.65 3.33
N ARG A 296 21.37 -16.81 3.43
CA ARG A 296 22.05 -18.08 3.14
C ARG A 296 21.74 -19.16 4.17
N ALA A 297 21.69 -18.80 5.45
CA ALA A 297 21.48 -19.72 6.56
C ALA A 297 20.01 -20.11 6.76
N THR A 298 19.09 -19.20 6.52
CA THR A 298 17.66 -19.41 6.79
C THR A 298 17.02 -20.26 5.73
N ALA A 299 16.23 -21.27 6.10
CA ALA A 299 15.46 -22.10 5.17
C ALA A 299 14.20 -21.37 4.64
N GLY A 300 13.66 -21.88 3.54
CA GLY A 300 12.44 -21.35 2.93
C GLY A 300 12.63 -20.02 2.19
N SER A 301 11.53 -19.40 1.82
CA SER A 301 11.50 -18.11 1.10
C SER A 301 10.78 -17.03 1.89
N GLY A 302 11.09 -15.77 1.57
CA GLY A 302 10.57 -14.63 2.32
C GLY A 302 10.54 -13.32 1.57
N ILE A 303 10.33 -12.24 2.30
CA ILE A 303 10.30 -10.88 1.77
C ILE A 303 11.36 -10.04 2.49
N VAL A 304 12.10 -9.24 1.73
CA VAL A 304 12.98 -8.20 2.24
C VAL A 304 12.37 -6.84 1.92
N TYR A 305 11.85 -6.14 2.91
CA TYR A 305 11.29 -4.81 2.73
C TYR A 305 12.37 -3.73 2.78
N CYS A 306 12.28 -2.77 1.87
CA CYS A 306 13.10 -1.57 1.83
C CYS A 306 12.21 -0.32 1.80
N LEU A 307 12.66 0.78 2.38
CA LEU A 307 11.88 2.02 2.47
C LEU A 307 11.68 2.70 1.10
N THR A 308 12.63 2.57 0.18
CA THR A 308 12.60 3.25 -1.11
C THR A 308 12.76 2.27 -2.27
N VAL A 309 12.20 2.61 -3.43
CA VAL A 309 12.40 1.86 -4.68
C VAL A 309 13.87 1.66 -4.99
N ARG A 310 14.66 2.69 -4.75
CA ARG A 310 16.10 2.64 -4.96
C ARG A 310 16.79 1.63 -4.05
N ALA A 311 16.53 1.70 -2.75
CA ALA A 311 17.10 0.74 -1.80
C ALA A 311 16.73 -0.69 -2.18
N ALA A 312 15.48 -0.94 -2.60
CA ALA A 312 15.05 -2.27 -3.03
C ALA A 312 15.83 -2.77 -4.25
N LEU A 313 16.04 -1.92 -5.26
CA LEU A 313 16.82 -2.27 -6.44
C LEU A 313 18.31 -2.53 -6.12
N GLU A 314 18.92 -1.68 -5.29
CA GLU A 314 20.32 -1.82 -4.88
C GLU A 314 20.54 -3.08 -4.03
N VAL A 315 19.70 -3.31 -3.01
CA VAL A 315 19.79 -4.51 -2.16
C VAL A 315 19.59 -5.77 -3.00
N ALA A 316 18.58 -5.81 -3.88
CA ALA A 316 18.36 -6.96 -4.76
C ALA A 316 19.56 -7.24 -5.66
N GLN A 317 20.16 -6.19 -6.25
CA GLN A 317 21.36 -6.33 -7.08
C GLN A 317 22.52 -6.92 -6.28
N ARG A 318 22.80 -6.38 -5.07
CA ARG A 318 23.92 -6.83 -4.24
C ARG A 318 23.74 -8.28 -3.74
N LEU A 319 22.51 -8.65 -3.40
CA LEU A 319 22.20 -10.03 -3.01
C LEU A 319 22.38 -11.01 -4.19
N ARG A 320 22.02 -10.61 -5.42
CA ARG A 320 22.29 -11.42 -6.63
C ARG A 320 23.79 -11.56 -6.92
N GLU A 321 24.54 -10.48 -6.78
CA GLU A 321 26.02 -10.50 -6.91
C GLU A 321 26.65 -11.42 -5.85
N ALA A 322 26.02 -11.58 -4.69
CA ALA A 322 26.40 -12.54 -3.65
C ALA A 322 25.91 -13.98 -3.91
N GLY A 323 25.29 -14.26 -5.07
CA GLY A 323 24.82 -15.59 -5.47
C GLY A 323 23.46 -16.00 -4.90
N LEU A 324 22.66 -15.07 -4.41
CA LEU A 324 21.31 -15.34 -3.92
C LEU A 324 20.28 -15.12 -5.04
N ASP A 325 19.34 -16.04 -5.18
CA ASP A 325 18.23 -15.92 -6.13
C ASP A 325 17.13 -15.04 -5.56
N VAL A 326 17.21 -13.74 -5.85
CA VAL A 326 16.28 -12.71 -5.38
C VAL A 326 15.86 -11.79 -6.53
N ALA A 327 14.64 -11.27 -6.46
CA ALA A 327 14.13 -10.30 -7.42
C ALA A 327 13.63 -9.02 -6.74
N ALA A 328 13.75 -7.88 -7.43
CA ALA A 328 13.22 -6.62 -6.96
C ALA A 328 11.74 -6.48 -7.34
N TYR A 329 10.89 -6.12 -6.36
CA TYR A 329 9.47 -5.86 -6.56
C TYR A 329 9.10 -4.45 -6.09
N THR A 330 8.84 -3.55 -7.02
CA THR A 330 8.62 -2.14 -6.73
C THR A 330 7.44 -1.57 -7.53
N SER A 331 7.08 -0.32 -7.26
CA SER A 331 6.08 0.39 -8.07
C SER A 331 6.48 0.57 -9.54
N ARG A 332 7.77 0.42 -9.88
CA ARG A 332 8.29 0.50 -11.25
C ARG A 332 8.25 -0.83 -11.99
N THR A 333 8.04 -1.95 -11.31
CA THR A 333 7.90 -3.27 -11.90
C THR A 333 6.59 -3.32 -12.71
N GLU A 334 6.62 -3.79 -13.94
CA GLU A 334 5.43 -3.89 -14.81
C GLU A 334 4.41 -4.90 -14.26
N ALA A 335 3.13 -4.74 -14.58
CA ALA A 335 2.06 -5.56 -14.00
C ALA A 335 2.22 -7.06 -14.29
N ALA A 336 2.56 -7.41 -15.53
CA ALA A 336 2.78 -8.82 -15.93
C ALA A 336 4.01 -9.43 -15.22
N GLU A 337 5.09 -8.64 -15.06
CA GLU A 337 6.27 -9.05 -14.32
C GLU A 337 5.97 -9.26 -12.83
N ARG A 338 5.14 -8.39 -12.22
CA ARG A 338 4.70 -8.56 -10.84
C ARG A 338 3.99 -9.88 -10.61
N GLU A 339 3.08 -10.25 -11.52
CA GLU A 339 2.36 -11.53 -11.44
C GLU A 339 3.33 -12.71 -11.47
N GLY A 340 4.31 -12.68 -12.39
CA GLY A 340 5.35 -13.71 -12.46
C GLY A 340 6.17 -13.81 -11.17
N LEU A 341 6.61 -12.69 -10.62
CA LEU A 341 7.38 -12.65 -9.37
C LEU A 341 6.58 -13.12 -8.15
N GLU A 342 5.29 -12.79 -8.08
CA GLU A 342 4.39 -13.30 -7.05
C GLU A 342 4.24 -14.82 -7.13
N GLU A 343 4.07 -15.36 -8.33
CA GLU A 343 4.01 -16.80 -8.59
C GLU A 343 5.33 -17.50 -8.26
N ASP A 344 6.48 -16.89 -8.61
CA ASP A 344 7.80 -17.40 -8.29
C ASP A 344 8.02 -17.50 -6.78
N LEU A 345 7.62 -16.48 -6.03
CA LEU A 345 7.71 -16.51 -4.57
C LEU A 345 6.72 -17.53 -3.98
N LYS A 346 5.46 -17.59 -4.46
CA LYS A 346 4.47 -18.58 -4.01
C LYS A 346 4.95 -20.02 -4.21
N ALA A 347 5.62 -20.27 -5.32
CA ALA A 347 6.17 -21.59 -5.67
C ALA A 347 7.56 -21.88 -5.08
N ASN A 348 8.10 -21.00 -4.25
CA ASN A 348 9.46 -21.11 -3.69
C ASN A 348 10.57 -21.18 -4.74
N ARG A 349 10.37 -20.60 -5.94
CA ARG A 349 11.37 -20.55 -7.00
C ARG A 349 12.42 -19.47 -6.78
N VAL A 350 12.14 -18.47 -5.96
CA VAL A 350 13.07 -17.44 -5.54
C VAL A 350 13.24 -17.45 -4.02
N LYS A 351 14.43 -17.11 -3.55
CA LYS A 351 14.74 -17.03 -2.11
C LYS A 351 13.99 -15.89 -1.43
N ALA A 352 13.93 -14.72 -2.08
CA ALA A 352 13.18 -13.59 -1.56
C ALA A 352 12.78 -12.60 -2.66
N LEU A 353 11.68 -11.90 -2.45
CA LEU A 353 11.40 -10.64 -3.13
C LEU A 353 11.93 -9.48 -2.27
N VAL A 354 12.79 -8.65 -2.88
CA VAL A 354 13.25 -7.40 -2.26
C VAL A 354 12.27 -6.31 -2.70
N ALA A 355 11.44 -5.86 -1.77
CA ALA A 355 10.26 -5.09 -2.11
C ALA A 355 10.17 -3.77 -1.34
N THR A 356 9.43 -2.82 -1.90
CA THR A 356 8.86 -1.70 -1.13
C THR A 356 7.46 -2.08 -0.64
N SER A 357 6.76 -1.13 -0.01
CA SER A 357 5.31 -1.26 0.28
C SER A 357 4.45 -1.57 -0.96
N ALA A 358 5.03 -1.56 -2.18
CA ALA A 358 4.37 -2.01 -3.41
C ALA A 358 3.99 -3.50 -3.39
N LEU A 359 4.79 -4.36 -2.73
CA LEU A 359 4.37 -5.71 -2.33
C LEU A 359 3.52 -5.55 -1.07
N GLY A 360 2.40 -4.92 -1.28
CA GLY A 360 1.53 -4.43 -0.25
C GLY A 360 0.45 -5.44 0.14
N MET A 361 -0.58 -4.92 0.81
CA MET A 361 -1.78 -5.66 1.21
C MET A 361 -2.25 -6.60 0.10
N GLY A 362 -2.79 -7.76 0.45
CA GLY A 362 -3.35 -8.71 -0.52
C GLY A 362 -2.44 -9.84 -1.00
N PHE A 363 -1.12 -9.74 -0.88
CA PHE A 363 -0.25 -10.88 -1.17
C PHE A 363 -0.35 -11.91 -0.04
N ASP A 364 -0.68 -13.15 -0.38
CA ASP A 364 -0.82 -14.27 0.55
C ASP A 364 0.08 -15.43 0.13
N LYS A 365 0.95 -15.84 1.06
CA LYS A 365 1.79 -17.02 0.99
C LYS A 365 1.82 -17.66 2.37
N PRO A 366 1.07 -18.75 2.58
CA PRO A 366 0.94 -19.37 3.91
C PRO A 366 2.27 -19.82 4.52
N ASP A 367 3.17 -20.33 3.72
CA ASP A 367 4.48 -20.86 4.11
C ASP A 367 5.62 -19.83 4.04
N LEU A 368 5.32 -18.52 4.15
CA LEU A 368 6.34 -17.47 4.20
C LEU A 368 7.18 -17.59 5.47
N ALA A 369 8.46 -17.96 5.29
CA ALA A 369 9.34 -18.33 6.39
C ALA A 369 9.95 -17.13 7.12
N PHE A 370 10.18 -16.03 6.42
CA PHE A 370 10.78 -14.84 7.01
C PHE A 370 10.30 -13.54 6.36
N VAL A 371 10.41 -12.46 7.15
CA VAL A 371 10.30 -11.07 6.67
C VAL A 371 11.46 -10.28 7.28
N VAL A 372 12.26 -9.63 6.44
CA VAL A 372 13.34 -8.75 6.90
C VAL A 372 13.06 -7.32 6.44
N HIS A 373 13.23 -6.36 7.32
CA HIS A 373 13.16 -4.94 6.99
C HIS A 373 14.57 -4.34 6.96
N VAL A 374 14.96 -3.80 5.83
CA VAL A 374 16.18 -2.97 5.66
C VAL A 374 15.74 -1.51 5.68
N GLY A 375 15.84 -0.92 6.86
CA GLY A 375 15.18 0.33 7.22
C GLY A 375 13.83 0.12 7.88
N ALA A 376 13.54 0.91 8.90
CA ALA A 376 12.31 0.82 9.67
C ALA A 376 11.15 1.56 8.97
N PRO A 377 9.95 0.98 8.86
CA PRO A 377 8.75 1.73 8.49
C PRO A 377 8.52 2.92 9.44
N ASN A 378 7.78 3.91 8.97
CA ASN A 378 7.53 5.15 9.73
C ASN A 378 6.52 4.98 10.86
N SER A 379 5.95 3.79 11.06
CA SER A 379 5.03 3.52 12.16
C SER A 379 5.00 2.04 12.54
N PRO A 380 4.73 1.70 13.82
CA PRO A 380 4.51 0.33 14.27
C PRO A 380 3.30 -0.33 13.60
N VAL A 381 2.30 0.45 13.21
CA VAL A 381 1.10 -0.04 12.51
C VAL A 381 1.46 -0.54 11.11
N ALA A 382 2.21 0.26 10.34
CA ALA A 382 2.72 -0.14 9.02
C ALA A 382 3.66 -1.35 9.14
N TYR A 383 4.52 -1.37 10.17
CA TYR A 383 5.38 -2.50 10.47
C TYR A 383 4.56 -3.77 10.74
N TYR A 384 3.56 -3.71 11.63
CA TYR A 384 2.71 -4.85 11.97
C TYR A 384 1.95 -5.41 10.76
N GLN A 385 1.51 -4.55 9.83
CA GLN A 385 0.88 -5.00 8.58
C GLN A 385 1.83 -5.81 7.70
N GLN A 386 3.09 -5.38 7.59
CA GLN A 386 4.09 -6.04 6.77
C GLN A 386 4.52 -7.37 7.39
N VAL A 387 4.80 -7.40 8.70
CA VAL A 387 5.17 -8.63 9.42
C VAL A 387 4.02 -9.64 9.46
N GLY A 388 2.78 -9.18 9.47
CA GLY A 388 1.58 -9.99 9.46
C GLY A 388 1.40 -10.86 8.20
N ARG A 389 2.29 -10.76 7.21
CA ARG A 389 2.32 -11.64 6.03
C ARG A 389 2.94 -12.99 6.33
N ALA A 390 3.95 -13.01 7.22
CA ALA A 390 4.63 -14.23 7.61
C ALA A 390 3.80 -15.08 8.60
N GLY A 391 4.14 -16.33 8.75
CA GLY A 391 3.61 -17.22 9.79
C GLY A 391 2.10 -17.52 9.68
N ARG A 392 1.51 -17.53 8.49
CA ARG A 392 0.08 -17.82 8.35
C ARG A 392 -0.24 -19.30 8.34
N GLY A 393 0.63 -20.11 7.76
CA GLY A 393 0.48 -21.56 7.62
C GLY A 393 1.71 -22.34 8.09
N VAL A 394 2.59 -21.70 8.85
CA VAL A 394 3.76 -22.31 9.49
C VAL A 394 3.76 -21.98 10.97
N ASP A 395 4.34 -22.86 11.77
CA ASP A 395 4.41 -22.69 13.23
C ASP A 395 5.48 -21.66 13.64
N ARG A 396 6.44 -21.38 12.75
CA ARG A 396 7.53 -20.43 13.00
C ARG A 396 7.82 -19.61 11.74
N ALA A 397 7.81 -18.29 11.88
CA ALA A 397 8.31 -17.36 10.88
C ALA A 397 9.14 -16.26 11.56
N GLU A 398 10.32 -16.00 11.04
CA GLU A 398 11.24 -15.04 11.61
C GLU A 398 11.03 -13.66 10.99
N VAL A 399 10.99 -12.65 11.84
CA VAL A 399 10.81 -11.26 11.43
C VAL A 399 11.92 -10.42 12.02
N VAL A 400 12.77 -9.88 11.16
CA VAL A 400 13.94 -9.12 11.61
C VAL A 400 13.86 -7.69 11.09
N LEU A 401 14.03 -6.74 12.00
CA LEU A 401 14.15 -5.32 11.70
C LEU A 401 15.62 -4.90 11.74
N LEU A 402 16.10 -4.30 10.67
CA LEU A 402 17.45 -3.70 10.54
C LEU A 402 17.30 -2.19 10.31
N PRO A 403 17.08 -1.39 11.36
CA PRO A 403 16.91 0.06 11.19
C PRO A 403 18.21 0.73 10.74
N GLY A 404 18.08 1.88 10.10
CA GLY A 404 19.18 2.70 9.61
C GLY A 404 19.14 4.12 10.14
N ALA A 405 20.30 4.73 10.31
CA ALA A 405 20.41 6.14 10.71
C ALA A 405 19.73 7.09 9.69
N GLU A 406 19.60 6.64 8.44
CA GLU A 406 18.95 7.35 7.33
C GLU A 406 17.41 7.31 7.37
N ASP A 407 16.80 6.41 8.12
CA ASP A 407 15.36 6.16 8.11
C ASP A 407 14.55 7.41 8.45
N ARG A 408 14.98 8.15 9.46
CA ARG A 408 14.32 9.39 9.88
C ARG A 408 14.28 10.44 8.77
N ALA A 409 15.38 10.63 8.05
CA ALA A 409 15.42 11.58 6.93
C ALA A 409 14.49 11.14 5.79
N ILE A 410 14.36 9.83 5.57
CA ILE A 410 13.42 9.27 4.60
C ILE A 410 11.97 9.51 5.04
N TRP A 411 11.65 9.29 6.32
CA TRP A 411 10.32 9.57 6.86
C TRP A 411 9.95 11.05 6.77
N ASP A 412 10.87 11.95 7.11
CA ASP A 412 10.69 13.40 7.02
C ASP A 412 10.43 13.82 5.57
N TRP A 413 11.16 13.23 4.62
CA TRP A 413 10.92 13.49 3.20
C TRP A 413 9.52 13.02 2.76
N PHE A 414 9.07 11.82 3.15
CA PHE A 414 7.71 11.37 2.86
C PHE A 414 6.66 12.24 3.55
N GLY A 415 6.90 12.66 4.79
CA GLY A 415 6.05 13.58 5.53
C GLY A 415 5.87 14.92 4.80
N SER A 416 6.95 15.46 4.24
CA SER A 416 6.94 16.70 3.47
C SER A 416 6.09 16.63 2.18
N GLN A 417 5.76 15.42 1.70
CA GLN A 417 4.88 15.19 0.56
C GLN A 417 3.38 15.19 0.94
N GLY A 418 3.04 15.54 2.17
CA GLY A 418 1.65 15.69 2.65
C GLY A 418 0.85 16.76 1.91
N PHE A 419 -0.31 17.13 2.45
CA PHE A 419 -1.16 18.16 1.82
C PHE A 419 -0.39 19.47 1.68
N PRO A 420 -0.50 20.19 0.52
CA PRO A 420 0.30 21.40 0.27
C PRO A 420 -0.06 22.55 1.19
N PRO A 421 0.86 23.53 1.37
CA PRO A 421 0.58 24.75 2.09
C PRO A 421 -0.58 25.54 1.47
N GLU A 422 -1.28 26.32 2.27
CA GLU A 422 -2.45 27.11 1.85
C GLU A 422 -2.21 27.97 0.61
N ALA A 423 -1.05 28.59 0.51
CA ALA A 423 -0.70 29.46 -0.62
C ALA A 423 -0.73 28.72 -1.97
N GLU A 424 -0.22 27.48 -2.01
CA GLU A 424 -0.23 26.64 -3.21
C GLU A 424 -1.65 26.17 -3.56
N VAL A 425 -2.46 25.87 -2.54
CA VAL A 425 -3.86 25.48 -2.72
C VAL A 425 -4.66 26.64 -3.29
N ARG A 426 -4.49 27.85 -2.73
CA ARG A 426 -5.19 29.07 -3.20
C ARG A 426 -4.79 29.42 -4.62
N ALA A 427 -3.52 29.34 -4.99
CA ALA A 427 -3.08 29.60 -6.35
C ALA A 427 -3.82 28.73 -7.39
N VAL A 428 -4.06 27.44 -7.06
CA VAL A 428 -4.82 26.53 -7.93
C VAL A 428 -6.30 26.89 -7.95
N LEU A 429 -6.91 27.19 -6.81
CA LEU A 429 -8.32 27.58 -6.72
C LEU A 429 -8.60 28.88 -7.47
N ASP A 430 -7.71 29.87 -7.34
CA ASP A 430 -7.81 31.16 -8.03
C ASP A 430 -7.69 31.00 -9.56
N ALA A 431 -6.75 30.17 -10.03
CA ALA A 431 -6.63 29.87 -11.46
C ALA A 431 -7.88 29.19 -12.03
N LEU A 432 -8.46 28.24 -11.28
CA LEU A 432 -9.71 27.57 -11.69
C LEU A 432 -10.92 28.53 -11.63
N ALA A 433 -10.95 29.45 -10.68
CA ALA A 433 -11.99 30.47 -10.56
C ALA A 433 -11.91 31.46 -11.72
N ALA A 434 -10.71 31.93 -12.09
CA ALA A 434 -10.48 32.79 -13.24
C ALA A 434 -10.93 32.13 -14.55
N ALA A 435 -10.51 30.88 -14.80
CA ALA A 435 -10.93 30.13 -16.01
C ALA A 435 -12.46 29.95 -16.07
N ARG A 436 -13.13 29.83 -14.93
CA ARG A 436 -14.59 29.76 -14.88
C ARG A 436 -15.23 31.10 -15.27
N ALA A 437 -14.66 32.23 -14.85
CA ALA A 437 -15.14 33.56 -15.18
C ALA A 437 -14.96 33.88 -16.66
N ASP A 438 -13.87 33.40 -17.27
CA ASP A 438 -13.55 33.60 -18.69
C ASP A 438 -14.34 32.67 -19.63
N GLY A 439 -15.20 31.80 -19.09
CA GLY A 439 -16.05 30.87 -19.86
C GLY A 439 -15.37 29.58 -20.35
N GLU A 440 -14.05 29.43 -20.14
CA GLU A 440 -13.32 28.17 -20.45
C GLU A 440 -13.67 27.03 -19.47
N GLY A 441 -13.89 27.35 -18.23
CA GLY A 441 -14.46 26.49 -17.19
C GLY A 441 -13.65 25.26 -16.79
N VAL A 442 -12.71 24.75 -17.59
CA VAL A 442 -11.94 23.52 -17.34
C VAL A 442 -10.45 23.76 -17.60
N LEU A 443 -9.62 23.46 -16.61
CA LEU A 443 -8.16 23.46 -16.76
C LEU A 443 -7.59 22.05 -16.64
N SER A 444 -6.68 21.69 -17.55
CA SER A 444 -5.96 20.41 -17.45
C SER A 444 -4.94 20.43 -16.30
N THR A 445 -4.59 19.25 -15.76
CA THR A 445 -3.54 19.14 -14.73
C THR A 445 -2.24 19.77 -15.19
N SER A 446 -1.86 19.63 -16.47
CA SER A 446 -0.64 20.22 -17.02
C SER A 446 -0.65 21.76 -17.04
N VAL A 447 -1.81 22.38 -17.19
CA VAL A 447 -1.94 23.84 -17.06
C VAL A 447 -1.81 24.24 -15.59
N LEU A 448 -2.45 23.51 -14.69
CA LEU A 448 -2.35 23.77 -13.25
C LEU A 448 -0.93 23.60 -12.70
N GLU A 449 -0.12 22.70 -13.28
CA GLU A 449 1.31 22.56 -12.93
C GLU A 449 2.11 23.85 -13.20
N THR A 450 1.66 24.72 -14.13
CA THR A 450 2.36 25.97 -14.44
C THR A 450 2.08 27.09 -13.44
N VAL A 451 1.02 27.00 -12.65
CA VAL A 451 0.64 28.01 -11.66
C VAL A 451 1.09 27.69 -10.23
N THR A 452 1.68 26.51 -10.03
CA THR A 452 2.18 26.05 -8.74
C THR A 452 3.62 25.58 -8.83
N ARG A 453 4.27 25.41 -7.67
CA ARG A 453 5.59 24.74 -7.54
C ARG A 453 5.44 23.25 -7.21
N LEU A 454 4.22 22.73 -7.23
CA LEU A 454 3.94 21.33 -6.88
C LEU A 454 4.30 20.40 -8.01
N ARG A 455 4.93 19.28 -7.68
CA ARG A 455 5.09 18.17 -8.63
C ARG A 455 3.72 17.56 -8.94
N ARG A 456 3.54 17.05 -10.14
CA ARG A 456 2.28 16.52 -10.66
C ARG A 456 1.56 15.57 -9.68
N GLY A 457 2.26 14.60 -9.11
CA GLY A 457 1.64 13.65 -8.17
C GLY A 457 1.05 14.32 -6.93
N ARG A 458 1.76 15.32 -6.35
CA ARG A 458 1.27 16.09 -5.20
C ARG A 458 0.09 16.99 -5.58
N LEU A 459 0.14 17.61 -6.74
CA LEU A 459 -0.96 18.40 -7.29
C LEU A 459 -2.21 17.53 -7.51
N GLU A 460 -2.08 16.36 -8.13
CA GLU A 460 -3.20 15.45 -8.35
C GLU A 460 -3.80 14.95 -7.02
N SER A 461 -2.97 14.63 -6.02
CA SER A 461 -3.46 14.25 -4.69
C SER A 461 -4.22 15.38 -4.01
N MET A 462 -3.72 16.62 -4.08
CA MET A 462 -4.42 17.80 -3.57
C MET A 462 -5.77 18.02 -4.28
N LEU A 463 -5.79 17.95 -5.61
CA LEU A 463 -7.01 18.14 -6.39
C LEU A 463 -8.07 17.07 -6.08
N LYS A 464 -7.68 15.84 -5.78
CA LYS A 464 -8.60 14.78 -5.32
C LYS A 464 -9.23 15.12 -3.96
N VAL A 465 -8.45 15.66 -3.03
CA VAL A 465 -8.98 16.12 -1.73
C VAL A 465 -9.97 17.25 -1.94
N LEU A 466 -9.61 18.25 -2.74
CA LEU A 466 -10.47 19.39 -3.04
C LEU A 466 -11.76 18.99 -3.80
N ASP A 467 -11.72 17.94 -4.62
CA ASP A 467 -12.90 17.40 -5.30
C ASP A 467 -13.88 16.73 -4.30
N VAL A 468 -13.35 16.01 -3.32
CA VAL A 468 -14.17 15.43 -2.26
C VAL A 468 -14.74 16.50 -1.33
N ASP A 469 -13.94 17.52 -1.00
CA ASP A 469 -14.39 18.67 -0.21
C ASP A 469 -15.40 19.56 -0.99
N GLY A 470 -15.54 19.34 -2.30
CA GLY A 470 -16.50 20.02 -3.15
C GLY A 470 -16.06 21.39 -3.64
N ALA A 471 -14.80 21.79 -3.44
CA ALA A 471 -14.25 23.07 -3.95
C ALA A 471 -14.00 23.02 -5.46
N VAL A 472 -13.53 21.88 -5.95
CA VAL A 472 -13.32 21.61 -7.37
C VAL A 472 -14.10 20.37 -7.81
N ARG A 473 -14.22 20.14 -9.09
CA ARG A 473 -14.80 18.92 -9.65
C ARG A 473 -13.96 18.41 -10.80
N ARG A 474 -13.59 17.13 -10.74
CA ARG A 474 -12.98 16.45 -11.87
C ARG A 474 -14.00 16.22 -12.96
N VAL A 475 -13.67 16.63 -14.19
CA VAL A 475 -14.50 16.47 -15.40
C VAL A 475 -13.66 15.90 -16.54
N ARG A 476 -14.30 15.55 -17.65
CA ARG A 476 -13.57 15.13 -18.85
C ARG A 476 -12.66 16.27 -19.32
N GLY A 477 -11.37 16.02 -19.45
CA GLY A 477 -10.36 16.99 -19.88
C GLY A 477 -9.63 17.74 -18.77
N GLY A 478 -10.10 17.68 -17.51
CA GLY A 478 -9.41 18.39 -16.42
C GLY A 478 -10.22 18.60 -15.15
N TRP A 479 -10.11 19.81 -14.62
CA TRP A 479 -10.68 20.22 -13.34
C TRP A 479 -11.45 21.53 -13.51
N ARG A 480 -12.51 21.70 -12.74
CA ARG A 480 -13.38 22.89 -12.76
C ARG A 480 -13.66 23.35 -11.32
N ALA A 481 -13.66 24.67 -11.09
CA ALA A 481 -14.15 25.23 -9.85
C ALA A 481 -15.66 25.02 -9.71
N THR A 482 -16.13 24.61 -8.53
CA THR A 482 -17.57 24.49 -8.24
C THR A 482 -18.20 25.83 -7.88
N GLY A 483 -17.41 26.76 -7.35
CA GLY A 483 -17.86 28.02 -6.77
C GLY A 483 -18.28 27.91 -5.31
N ARG A 484 -18.14 26.72 -4.69
CA ARG A 484 -18.34 26.58 -3.24
C ARG A 484 -17.14 27.18 -2.51
N PRO A 485 -17.38 27.97 -1.44
CA PRO A 485 -16.29 28.45 -0.61
C PRO A 485 -15.54 27.28 0.01
N TRP A 486 -14.22 27.39 0.05
CA TRP A 486 -13.35 26.39 0.69
C TRP A 486 -12.42 27.09 1.67
N VAL A 487 -12.27 26.51 2.85
CA VAL A 487 -11.42 27.02 3.91
C VAL A 487 -10.30 26.01 4.17
N TYR A 488 -9.07 26.52 4.28
CA TYR A 488 -7.93 25.69 4.64
C TYR A 488 -8.02 25.30 6.13
N ASP A 489 -8.18 24.00 6.40
CA ASP A 489 -8.27 23.47 7.77
C ASP A 489 -6.85 23.22 8.33
N ALA A 490 -6.21 24.31 8.74
CA ALA A 490 -4.86 24.28 9.30
C ALA A 490 -4.75 23.37 10.54
N GLU A 491 -5.78 23.39 11.40
CA GLU A 491 -5.80 22.57 12.61
C GLU A 491 -5.84 21.07 12.29
N ARG A 492 -6.61 20.69 11.29
CA ARG A 492 -6.67 19.30 10.82
C ARG A 492 -5.31 18.84 10.31
N TYR A 493 -4.65 19.63 9.45
CA TYR A 493 -3.35 19.24 8.89
C TYR A 493 -2.27 19.19 9.97
N ALA A 494 -2.26 20.13 10.91
CA ALA A 494 -1.36 20.11 12.06
C ALA A 494 -1.58 18.88 12.95
N ARG A 495 -2.84 18.48 13.17
CA ARG A 495 -3.15 17.25 13.91
C ARG A 495 -2.65 15.99 13.20
N VAL A 496 -2.77 15.93 11.87
CA VAL A 496 -2.26 14.79 11.08
C VAL A 496 -0.73 14.70 11.15
N GLU A 497 -0.03 15.85 11.08
CA GLU A 497 1.43 15.89 11.22
C GLU A 497 1.87 15.48 12.63
N ALA A 498 1.21 15.94 13.67
CA ALA A 498 1.48 15.53 15.05
C ALA A 498 1.29 14.01 15.23
N ALA A 499 0.20 13.45 14.71
CA ALA A 499 -0.04 12.02 14.78
C ALA A 499 1.05 11.19 14.08
N ARG A 500 1.55 11.66 12.92
CA ARG A 500 2.70 11.01 12.24
C ARG A 500 3.97 11.08 13.06
N ALA A 501 4.25 12.22 13.68
CA ALA A 501 5.41 12.37 14.56
C ALA A 501 5.33 11.44 15.77
N ASP A 502 4.15 11.28 16.37
CA ASP A 502 3.91 10.35 17.47
C ASP A 502 4.16 8.90 17.02
N GLU A 503 3.65 8.48 15.86
CA GLU A 503 3.88 7.13 15.32
C GLU A 503 5.36 6.87 15.01
N GLN A 504 6.08 7.86 14.46
CA GLN A 504 7.53 7.78 14.26
C GLN A 504 8.27 7.64 15.60
N GLY A 505 7.84 8.39 16.63
CA GLY A 505 8.36 8.27 17.99
C GLY A 505 8.16 6.86 18.58
N LEU A 506 6.98 6.27 18.37
CA LEU A 506 6.70 4.89 18.77
C LEU A 506 7.56 3.87 18.00
N MET A 507 7.83 4.10 16.70
CA MET A 507 8.71 3.22 15.95
C MET A 507 10.15 3.26 16.45
N LEU A 508 10.68 4.45 16.74
CA LEU A 508 11.99 4.60 17.38
C LEU A 508 12.03 3.92 18.75
N ALA A 509 10.97 4.03 19.56
CA ALA A 509 10.86 3.34 20.83
C ALA A 509 10.89 1.81 20.64
N TYR A 510 10.20 1.29 19.62
CA TYR A 510 10.22 -0.14 19.28
C TYR A 510 11.63 -0.66 18.93
N GLU A 511 12.39 0.12 18.17
CA GLU A 511 13.77 -0.22 17.78
C GLU A 511 14.68 -0.39 19.00
N HIS A 512 14.50 0.45 20.03
CA HIS A 512 15.33 0.51 21.23
C HIS A 512 14.78 -0.30 22.42
N LEU A 513 13.74 -1.12 22.19
CA LEU A 513 13.25 -2.01 23.26
C LEU A 513 14.37 -2.93 23.76
N SER A 514 14.40 -3.13 25.06
CA SER A 514 15.35 -4.01 25.75
C SER A 514 14.64 -4.90 26.76
N ALA A 515 15.28 -6.01 27.18
CA ALA A 515 14.74 -6.87 28.22
C ALA A 515 14.54 -6.07 29.54
N PRO A 516 13.43 -6.26 30.25
CA PRO A 516 12.45 -7.35 30.16
C PRO A 516 11.24 -7.05 29.25
N GLN A 517 11.28 -6.06 28.38
CA GLN A 517 10.18 -5.72 27.48
C GLN A 517 9.92 -6.84 26.45
N CYS A 518 8.77 -6.78 25.77
CA CYS A 518 8.38 -7.76 24.75
C CYS A 518 7.96 -7.04 23.48
N ARG A 519 8.54 -7.41 22.32
CA ARG A 519 8.26 -6.75 21.04
C ARG A 519 6.80 -6.92 20.60
N MET A 520 6.24 -8.11 20.76
CA MET A 520 4.83 -8.35 20.40
C MET A 520 3.87 -7.62 21.35
N ALA A 521 4.17 -7.58 22.65
CA ALA A 521 3.37 -6.83 23.61
C ALA A 521 3.34 -5.33 23.27
N PHE A 522 4.48 -4.77 22.87
CA PHE A 522 4.56 -3.38 22.43
C PHE A 522 3.66 -3.12 21.21
N LEU A 523 3.75 -3.96 20.17
CA LEU A 523 2.93 -3.80 18.96
C LEU A 523 1.43 -3.96 19.27
N ARG A 524 1.06 -4.93 20.09
CA ARG A 524 -0.32 -5.13 20.56
C ARG A 524 -0.82 -3.90 21.33
N GLY A 525 0.03 -3.33 22.19
CA GLY A 525 -0.30 -2.12 22.95
C GLY A 525 -0.54 -0.90 22.06
N VAL A 526 0.32 -0.66 21.07
CA VAL A 526 0.16 0.45 20.09
C VAL A 526 -1.12 0.30 19.26
N LEU A 527 -1.55 -0.93 19.02
CA LEU A 527 -2.76 -1.23 18.28
C LEU A 527 -4.01 -1.32 19.18
N ASP A 528 -3.89 -1.00 20.48
CA ASP A 528 -4.96 -1.06 21.47
C ASP A 528 -5.67 -2.44 21.48
N ASP A 529 -4.88 -3.52 21.46
CA ASP A 529 -5.40 -4.89 21.49
C ASP A 529 -6.22 -5.11 22.80
N PRO A 530 -7.52 -5.43 22.68
CA PRO A 530 -8.39 -5.54 23.85
C PRO A 530 -8.03 -6.69 24.79
N ASP A 531 -7.34 -7.71 24.27
CA ASP A 531 -6.99 -8.92 25.00
C ASP A 531 -5.54 -8.90 25.53
N LEU A 532 -4.86 -7.74 25.50
CA LEU A 532 -3.50 -7.60 26.03
C LEU A 532 -3.51 -7.39 27.54
N GLU A 533 -3.06 -8.40 28.27
CA GLU A 533 -2.85 -8.28 29.72
C GLU A 533 -1.55 -7.53 30.04
N PRO A 534 -1.47 -6.76 31.15
CA PRO A 534 -0.33 -5.89 31.46
C PRO A 534 1.02 -6.61 31.57
N ALA A 535 1.04 -7.87 32.04
CA ALA A 535 2.25 -8.68 32.21
C ALA A 535 2.49 -9.69 31.08
N TRP A 536 1.66 -9.67 30.05
CA TRP A 536 1.75 -10.64 28.96
C TRP A 536 3.04 -10.49 28.16
N ARG A 537 3.64 -11.63 27.81
CA ARG A 537 4.84 -11.73 26.98
C ARG A 537 4.68 -12.88 25.97
N CYS A 538 5.15 -12.68 24.74
CA CYS A 538 4.97 -13.67 23.67
C CYS A 538 5.84 -14.93 23.82
N GLY A 539 6.93 -14.88 24.57
CA GLY A 539 7.90 -15.99 24.65
C GLY A 539 8.72 -16.22 23.37
N SER A 540 8.30 -15.69 22.22
CA SER A 540 8.87 -15.99 20.90
C SER A 540 9.81 -14.93 20.33
N CYS A 541 9.79 -13.68 20.83
CA CYS A 541 10.68 -12.62 20.32
C CYS A 541 12.11 -12.72 20.89
N ASP A 542 13.05 -11.95 20.31
CA ASP A 542 14.45 -11.87 20.77
C ASP A 542 14.57 -11.47 22.25
N LEU A 543 13.76 -10.52 22.71
CA LEU A 543 13.76 -10.06 24.12
C LEU A 543 13.11 -11.06 25.08
N CYS A 544 12.36 -12.02 24.58
CA CYS A 544 11.78 -13.10 25.36
C CYS A 544 12.61 -14.39 25.31
N GLY A 545 13.67 -14.44 24.49
CA GLY A 545 14.56 -15.59 24.32
C GLY A 545 14.09 -16.62 23.28
N GLY A 546 13.01 -16.35 22.51
CA GLY A 546 12.49 -17.26 21.48
C GLY A 546 13.12 -17.08 20.10
N LEU A 547 13.90 -16.01 19.90
CA LEU A 547 14.67 -15.75 18.68
C LEU A 547 16.08 -15.32 19.07
N ASP A 548 17.07 -16.09 18.63
CA ASP A 548 18.48 -15.74 18.78
C ASP A 548 19.00 -15.09 17.49
N LEU A 549 19.41 -13.84 17.60
CA LEU A 549 19.96 -13.05 16.50
C LEU A 549 21.39 -12.62 16.86
N SER A 550 22.37 -13.28 16.25
CA SER A 550 23.76 -12.81 16.37
C SER A 550 23.92 -11.49 15.57
N PRO A 551 24.41 -10.41 16.20
CA PRO A 551 24.65 -9.13 15.51
C PRO A 551 25.91 -9.15 14.66
N THR A 552 26.62 -10.28 14.56
CA THR A 552 27.93 -10.39 13.94
C THR A 552 27.81 -10.79 12.47
N ALA A 553 28.40 -9.97 11.61
CA ALA A 553 28.80 -10.35 10.25
C ALA A 553 30.33 -10.50 10.21
N SER A 554 30.84 -11.39 9.39
CA SER A 554 32.29 -11.56 9.27
C SER A 554 32.93 -10.28 8.72
N ARG A 555 34.18 -10.01 9.16
CA ARG A 555 34.92 -8.83 8.65
C ARG A 555 35.09 -8.87 7.14
N GLU A 556 35.23 -10.04 6.58
CA GLU A 556 35.37 -10.28 5.15
C GLU A 556 34.07 -9.92 4.38
N GLU A 557 32.92 -10.38 4.89
CA GLU A 557 31.61 -10.07 4.31
C GLU A 557 31.32 -8.56 4.39
N VAL A 558 31.63 -7.90 5.51
CA VAL A 558 31.47 -6.45 5.65
C VAL A 558 32.39 -5.70 4.69
N ALA A 559 33.65 -6.16 4.53
CA ALA A 559 34.56 -5.55 3.56
C ALA A 559 34.08 -5.77 2.12
N ALA A 560 33.55 -6.94 1.80
CA ALA A 560 32.95 -7.23 0.48
C ALA A 560 31.71 -6.34 0.24
N ALA A 561 30.82 -6.20 1.22
CA ALA A 561 29.67 -5.32 1.15
C ALA A 561 30.07 -3.84 0.97
N ARG A 562 31.10 -3.36 1.70
CA ARG A 562 31.64 -2.00 1.52
C ARG A 562 32.19 -1.78 0.12
N ARG A 563 32.97 -2.71 -0.42
CA ARG A 563 33.45 -2.62 -1.81
C ARG A 563 32.29 -2.62 -2.80
N SER A 564 31.29 -3.45 -2.57
CA SER A 564 30.11 -3.53 -3.44
C SER A 564 29.30 -2.23 -3.42
N LEU A 565 29.00 -1.67 -2.25
CA LEU A 565 28.28 -0.41 -2.09
C LEU A 565 29.08 0.80 -2.54
N GLY A 566 30.40 0.74 -2.44
CA GLY A 566 31.32 1.81 -2.87
C GLY A 566 31.65 1.81 -4.37
N ARG A 567 31.15 0.83 -5.15
CA ARG A 567 31.35 0.83 -6.61
C ARG A 567 30.77 2.08 -7.24
N VAL A 568 31.58 2.77 -7.99
CA VAL A 568 31.15 3.91 -8.80
C VAL A 568 30.42 3.41 -10.06
N GLY A 569 29.57 4.23 -10.60
CA GLY A 569 28.78 3.89 -11.79
C GLY A 569 27.39 3.34 -11.44
N VAL A 570 26.39 4.16 -11.68
CA VAL A 570 24.98 3.80 -11.51
C VAL A 570 24.36 3.63 -12.89
N VAL A 571 23.81 2.46 -13.15
CA VAL A 571 23.09 2.22 -14.41
C VAL A 571 21.86 3.11 -14.47
N VAL A 572 21.74 3.84 -15.57
CA VAL A 572 20.58 4.68 -15.89
C VAL A 572 19.83 4.00 -17.00
N GLU A 573 18.68 3.42 -16.64
CA GLU A 573 17.80 2.76 -17.60
C GLU A 573 17.26 3.75 -18.64
N PRO A 574 17.17 3.36 -19.91
CA PRO A 574 16.63 4.22 -20.96
C PRO A 574 15.14 4.50 -20.71
N ARG A 575 14.70 5.68 -21.11
CA ARG A 575 13.28 6.01 -21.06
C ARG A 575 12.48 5.05 -21.93
N ARG A 576 11.36 4.56 -21.39
CA ARG A 576 10.44 3.66 -22.08
C ARG A 576 9.27 4.40 -22.74
N GLN A 577 9.11 5.71 -22.47
CA GLN A 577 8.06 6.56 -23.01
C GLN A 577 8.64 7.92 -23.43
N TRP A 578 8.11 8.47 -24.51
CA TRP A 578 8.43 9.81 -24.94
C TRP A 578 7.97 10.84 -23.89
N PRO A 579 8.75 11.89 -23.63
CA PRO A 579 8.36 12.94 -22.70
C PRO A 579 7.02 13.59 -23.13
N ALA A 580 6.21 13.96 -22.15
CA ALA A 580 5.02 14.77 -22.42
C ALA A 580 5.45 16.14 -22.97
N GLY A 581 4.75 16.62 -24.01
CA GLY A 581 5.03 17.94 -24.60
C GLY A 581 5.95 17.95 -25.82
N MET A 582 6.36 16.79 -26.35
CA MET A 582 7.15 16.71 -27.59
C MET A 582 6.50 17.48 -28.77
N GLY A 583 5.17 17.55 -28.80
CA GLY A 583 4.45 18.36 -29.79
C GLY A 583 4.73 19.85 -29.72
N ARG A 584 5.09 20.41 -28.57
CA ARG A 584 5.50 21.83 -28.43
C ARG A 584 6.87 22.11 -29.06
N LEU A 585 7.66 21.07 -29.25
CA LEU A 585 8.96 21.11 -29.89
C LEU A 585 8.89 20.80 -31.40
N GLY A 586 7.68 20.73 -31.98
CA GLY A 586 7.48 20.35 -33.38
C GLY A 586 7.61 18.83 -33.65
N LEU A 587 7.69 18.01 -32.61
CA LEU A 587 7.93 16.56 -32.66
C LEU A 587 6.65 15.80 -32.21
N GLY A 588 5.48 16.20 -32.72
CA GLY A 588 4.17 15.69 -32.31
C GLY A 588 3.95 14.19 -32.51
N ASP A 589 4.69 13.60 -33.46
CA ASP A 589 4.62 12.16 -33.74
C ASP A 589 5.30 11.31 -32.66
N LEU A 590 6.20 11.89 -31.86
CA LEU A 590 6.90 11.24 -30.78
C LEU A 590 6.02 11.26 -29.50
N ARG A 591 5.15 10.26 -29.36
CA ARG A 591 4.23 10.10 -28.24
C ARG A 591 4.07 8.63 -27.84
N GLY A 592 3.73 8.37 -26.57
CA GLY A 592 3.49 7.02 -26.08
C GLY A 592 4.77 6.23 -25.83
N ARG A 593 4.73 4.93 -26.00
CA ARG A 593 5.88 4.02 -25.75
C ARG A 593 6.93 4.17 -26.86
N ILE A 594 8.21 4.25 -26.43
CA ILE A 594 9.35 4.15 -27.34
C ILE A 594 9.52 2.68 -27.70
N ALA A 595 9.58 2.38 -29.00
CA ALA A 595 9.81 1.02 -29.49
C ALA A 595 11.17 0.50 -29.00
N GLN A 596 11.28 -0.79 -28.73
CA GLN A 596 12.48 -1.39 -28.13
C GLN A 596 13.73 -1.16 -28.98
N ALA A 597 13.59 -1.20 -30.30
CA ALA A 597 14.67 -0.93 -31.25
C ALA A 597 15.12 0.55 -31.30
N GLU A 598 14.29 1.46 -30.81
CA GLU A 598 14.58 2.91 -30.80
C GLU A 598 15.10 3.37 -29.41
N ARG A 599 15.16 2.48 -28.43
CA ARG A 599 15.68 2.80 -27.10
C ARG A 599 17.19 2.82 -27.13
N PRO A 600 17.84 3.87 -26.59
CA PRO A 600 19.28 3.83 -26.39
C PRO A 600 19.64 2.69 -25.43
N GLY A 601 20.89 2.24 -25.47
CA GLY A 601 21.43 1.36 -24.43
C GLY A 601 21.35 2.02 -23.04
N PRO A 602 21.50 1.23 -21.96
CA PRO A 602 21.59 1.78 -20.61
C PRO A 602 22.74 2.78 -20.51
N GLY A 603 22.47 3.92 -19.91
CA GLY A 603 23.49 4.89 -19.56
C GLY A 603 24.14 4.54 -18.22
N MET A 604 25.22 5.26 -17.87
CA MET A 604 25.87 5.13 -16.56
C MET A 604 26.15 6.52 -15.98
N ALA A 605 25.66 6.78 -14.77
CA ALA A 605 26.02 7.95 -13.99
C ALA A 605 27.20 7.62 -13.08
N VAL A 606 28.09 8.58 -12.82
CA VAL A 606 29.26 8.39 -11.96
C VAL A 606 28.88 7.98 -10.54
N GLY A 607 27.81 8.56 -10.02
CA GLY A 607 27.28 8.28 -8.70
C GLY A 607 25.95 8.98 -8.49
N ARG A 608 25.44 8.94 -7.27
CA ARG A 608 24.22 9.64 -6.85
C ARG A 608 24.52 10.57 -5.67
N LEU A 609 23.71 11.58 -5.51
CA LEU A 609 23.87 12.56 -4.43
C LEU A 609 23.57 11.98 -3.04
N ASP A 610 22.82 10.90 -2.97
CA ASP A 610 22.29 10.27 -1.75
C ASP A 610 22.82 8.85 -1.51
N GLY A 611 23.84 8.40 -2.27
CA GLY A 611 24.48 7.09 -2.14
C GLY A 611 25.69 7.08 -1.21
N LEU A 612 26.31 5.90 -1.09
CA LEU A 612 27.64 5.72 -0.52
C LEU A 612 28.73 6.01 -1.58
N GLY A 613 29.97 6.18 -1.15
CA GLY A 613 31.11 6.41 -2.04
C GLY A 613 31.25 7.87 -2.46
N VAL A 614 31.09 8.18 -3.76
CA VAL A 614 31.33 9.52 -4.33
C VAL A 614 30.20 10.54 -4.07
N SER A 615 29.17 10.18 -3.31
CA SER A 615 28.03 11.07 -3.04
C SER A 615 28.39 12.34 -2.25
N GLY A 616 29.33 12.26 -1.33
CA GLY A 616 29.86 13.44 -0.61
C GLY A 616 30.48 14.46 -1.57
N PRO A 617 31.56 14.08 -2.29
CA PRO A 617 32.17 14.91 -3.30
C PRO A 617 31.21 15.41 -4.40
N LEU A 618 30.23 14.59 -4.82
CA LEU A 618 29.19 15.01 -5.77
C LEU A 618 28.29 16.10 -5.21
N ARG A 619 27.86 16.01 -3.93
CA ARG A 619 27.06 17.06 -3.28
C ARG A 619 27.83 18.37 -3.15
N GLU A 620 29.11 18.28 -2.79
CA GLU A 620 29.99 19.44 -2.73
C GLU A 620 30.13 20.12 -4.10
N LEU A 621 30.39 19.33 -5.16
CA LEU A 621 30.51 19.85 -6.52
C LEU A 621 29.21 20.47 -7.04
N VAL A 622 28.06 19.82 -6.83
CA VAL A 622 26.72 20.31 -7.29
C VAL A 622 26.23 21.49 -6.45
N GLY A 623 26.60 21.55 -5.17
CA GLY A 623 26.26 22.66 -4.26
C GLY A 623 27.19 23.87 -4.35
N ALA A 624 28.30 23.76 -5.02
CA ALA A 624 29.24 24.87 -5.18
C ALA A 624 28.67 25.96 -6.10
N GLN A 625 28.74 27.21 -5.64
CA GLN A 625 28.43 28.38 -6.48
C GLN A 625 29.70 28.79 -7.23
N GLY A 626 29.84 28.35 -8.46
CA GLY A 626 30.95 28.71 -9.34
C GLY A 626 31.77 27.50 -9.84
N ASP A 627 32.75 27.76 -10.73
CA ASP A 627 33.67 26.77 -11.26
C ASP A 627 34.71 26.40 -10.21
N GLY A 628 34.68 25.16 -9.70
CA GLY A 628 35.63 24.62 -8.73
C GLY A 628 36.45 23.46 -9.31
N GLU A 629 37.55 23.11 -8.65
CA GLU A 629 38.29 21.89 -9.00
C GLU A 629 37.47 20.66 -8.69
N VAL A 630 37.39 19.73 -9.67
CA VAL A 630 36.73 18.43 -9.47
C VAL A 630 37.57 17.59 -8.49
N PRO A 631 36.99 17.14 -7.35
CA PRO A 631 37.70 16.29 -6.40
C PRO A 631 38.32 15.06 -7.06
N LEU A 632 39.53 14.64 -6.64
CA LEU A 632 40.22 13.47 -7.19
C LEU A 632 39.36 12.22 -7.22
N ALA A 633 38.63 11.96 -6.16
CA ALA A 633 37.71 10.82 -6.08
C ALA A 633 36.65 10.83 -7.18
N LEU A 634 36.20 11.99 -7.63
CA LEU A 634 35.27 12.11 -8.75
C LEU A 634 35.93 11.91 -10.09
N ARG A 635 37.17 12.39 -10.25
CA ARG A 635 37.97 12.17 -11.47
C ARG A 635 38.21 10.66 -11.68
N ASP A 636 38.64 9.96 -10.63
CA ASP A 636 38.82 8.50 -10.65
C ASP A 636 37.54 7.76 -10.96
N ALA A 637 36.43 8.18 -10.35
CA ALA A 637 35.09 7.63 -10.60
C ALA A 637 34.65 7.82 -12.06
N VAL A 638 34.89 8.98 -12.66
CA VAL A 638 34.61 9.25 -14.09
C VAL A 638 35.43 8.34 -15.00
N VAL A 639 36.71 8.18 -14.71
CA VAL A 639 37.59 7.30 -15.50
C VAL A 639 37.15 5.86 -15.42
N GLU A 640 36.77 5.37 -14.23
CA GLU A 640 36.27 4.00 -14.02
C GLU A 640 34.97 3.78 -14.77
N VAL A 641 34.03 4.72 -14.69
CA VAL A 641 32.72 4.63 -15.39
C VAL A 641 32.90 4.68 -16.91
N ALA A 642 33.75 5.56 -17.41
CA ALA A 642 34.07 5.66 -18.82
C ALA A 642 34.74 4.38 -19.36
N GLY A 643 35.63 3.78 -18.57
CA GLY A 643 36.25 2.50 -18.90
C GLY A 643 35.25 1.36 -19.02
N ARG A 644 34.29 1.28 -18.13
CA ARG A 644 33.18 0.26 -18.19
C ARG A 644 32.29 0.47 -19.41
N LEU A 645 31.88 1.71 -19.69
CA LEU A 645 31.06 2.01 -20.86
C LEU A 645 31.80 1.68 -22.16
N GLY A 646 33.11 1.95 -22.23
CA GLY A 646 33.96 1.60 -23.36
C GLY A 646 34.08 0.10 -23.56
N ALA A 647 34.21 -0.67 -22.48
CA ALA A 647 34.25 -2.14 -22.53
C ALA A 647 32.92 -2.75 -22.99
N ASP A 648 31.78 -2.24 -22.51
CA ASP A 648 30.45 -2.70 -22.91
C ASP A 648 30.17 -2.38 -24.39
N ILE A 649 30.63 -1.27 -24.91
CA ILE A 649 30.53 -0.92 -26.34
C ILE A 649 31.40 -1.83 -27.19
N ALA A 650 32.61 -2.15 -26.73
CA ALA A 650 33.56 -3.01 -27.46
C ALA A 650 33.14 -4.51 -27.43
N GLY A 651 32.52 -4.98 -26.35
CA GLY A 651 32.04 -6.36 -26.21
C GLY A 651 30.71 -6.66 -26.92
N GLY A 652 29.96 -5.64 -27.31
CA GLY A 652 28.66 -5.76 -27.99
C GLY A 652 28.72 -5.87 -29.52
N SER A 653 29.91 -5.91 -30.12
CA SER A 653 30.10 -5.99 -31.57
C SER A 653 30.56 -7.37 -32.03
N GLU A 654 29.63 -8.33 -32.16
CA GLU A 654 29.77 -9.32 -33.21
C GLU A 654 28.81 -8.97 -34.36
N PRO A 655 29.30 -8.58 -35.51
CA PRO A 655 28.47 -8.44 -36.69
C PRO A 655 28.49 -9.77 -37.46
N GLY A 656 27.34 -10.32 -37.67
CA GLY A 656 27.13 -11.24 -38.81
C GLY A 656 27.44 -10.46 -40.09
N GLY A 657 28.46 -10.91 -40.82
CA GLY A 657 28.91 -10.23 -42.03
C GLY A 657 27.93 -10.30 -43.17
N THR A 658 27.90 -9.23 -43.98
CA THR A 658 27.85 -9.30 -45.44
C THR A 658 28.56 -8.10 -46.01
N GLU A 659 29.52 -8.36 -46.86
CA GLU A 659 30.32 -7.39 -47.62
C GLU A 659 29.42 -6.58 -48.59
N GLY A 660 29.76 -5.34 -48.79
CA GLY A 660 29.21 -4.54 -49.88
C GLY A 660 29.68 -3.07 -49.82
N GLY A 661 30.68 -2.74 -50.64
CA GLY A 661 31.46 -1.54 -50.65
C GLY A 661 30.76 -0.21 -50.98
N GLY A 662 31.44 0.88 -50.68
CA GLY A 662 31.10 2.21 -51.16
C GLY A 662 31.76 3.34 -50.38
N ALA A 663 32.63 4.09 -51.06
CA ALA A 663 33.58 5.07 -50.55
C ALA A 663 33.00 6.38 -50.00
N GLY A 664 33.70 6.96 -49.03
CA GLY A 664 34.16 8.34 -48.84
C GLY A 664 33.18 9.41 -48.32
N PRO A 665 33.70 10.60 -48.02
CA PRO A 665 34.38 10.95 -46.75
C PRO A 665 33.68 12.14 -46.04
N GLY A 666 33.90 12.35 -44.77
CA GLY A 666 33.48 13.57 -44.08
C GLY A 666 33.57 13.47 -42.58
N ALA A 667 34.66 13.88 -42.00
CA ALA A 667 34.83 14.08 -40.58
C ALA A 667 34.02 15.29 -40.11
N PRO A 668 33.23 15.21 -39.04
CA PRO A 668 32.76 16.40 -38.37
C PRO A 668 33.59 16.69 -37.11
N ASP A 669 33.89 17.94 -37.08
CA ASP A 669 34.54 18.82 -36.14
C ASP A 669 34.28 18.53 -34.65
N ARG A 670 35.36 18.53 -33.87
CA ARG A 670 35.34 18.48 -32.41
C ARG A 670 34.80 19.80 -31.86
N LYS A 671 33.52 19.88 -31.55
CA LYS A 671 33.00 20.94 -30.67
C LYS A 671 32.83 20.42 -29.26
N SER A 672 33.54 21.09 -28.37
CA SER A 672 33.51 20.91 -26.92
C SER A 672 32.07 20.86 -26.37
N THR A 673 31.68 19.74 -25.76
CA THR A 673 30.46 19.62 -25.01
C THR A 673 30.62 20.34 -23.67
N ARG A 674 30.13 21.56 -23.57
CA ARG A 674 29.91 22.20 -22.27
C ARG A 674 28.73 21.47 -21.58
N LEU A 675 29.01 20.91 -20.43
CA LEU A 675 28.00 20.39 -19.52
C LEU A 675 27.11 21.55 -19.02
N ASN A 676 25.90 21.58 -19.46
CA ASN A 676 24.93 22.57 -19.03
C ASN A 676 24.31 22.09 -17.70
N SER A 677 24.56 22.78 -16.60
CA SER A 677 24.17 22.45 -15.25
C SER A 677 22.64 22.43 -14.99
N SER A 678 21.84 22.85 -15.99
CA SER A 678 20.36 22.89 -15.87
C SER A 678 19.65 21.54 -16.02
N HIS A 679 20.34 20.46 -16.43
CA HIS A 679 19.72 19.14 -16.62
C HIS A 679 19.98 18.14 -15.48
N LEU A 680 20.73 18.50 -14.45
CA LEU A 680 21.06 17.60 -13.34
C LEU A 680 20.07 17.63 -12.17
N ALA A 681 19.03 18.47 -12.22
CA ALA A 681 18.05 18.61 -11.14
C ALA A 681 16.76 17.78 -11.33
N GLU A 682 16.63 17.01 -12.41
CA GLU A 682 15.39 16.31 -12.77
C GLU A 682 15.54 14.79 -12.92
N SER A 683 16.32 14.12 -12.09
CA SER A 683 16.27 12.64 -12.07
C SER A 683 16.14 12.07 -10.65
#